data_cfcc651e48a9559a3905f00f87e5947c
#
_entry.id   cfcc651e48a9559a3905f00f87e5947c
#
_cell.length_a   1.000
_cell.length_b   1.000
_cell.length_c   1.000
_cell.angle_alpha   90.00
_cell.angle_beta   90.00
_cell.angle_gamma   90.00
#
_symmetry.space_group_name_H-M   'P 1'
#
loop_
_entity.id
_entity.type
_entity.pdbx_description
1 polymer ?
#
loop_
_entity_poly.entity_id
_entity_poly.type
_entity_poly.pdbx_seq_one_letter_code
_entity_poly.pdbx_strand_id
1 'polypeptide(L)'
;MSKELAKTYDPHGIEDRLYQKWLDKKYFHAEVDESKKPFTIVIPPPNITGQLHMGHALDNTMQDILIRFKRMQGYNALWQPGTDHASIATEVKIIETLKKEGIDKRDLGREGFLKRAWEWKEEYGGRIINQLKKLGSSCDWDRLRFTMDEGSNQAVTEVFCRMHEKGWIYKGNRIGNWCPVCKTSISDAEVVYEEQAGHFWHIKYPLIDENGEVSTTEFLEFATTRPETMLGDSAVAVNPSDERYQHLVGRKVLLPIVNRQIPIVADSYVDMEFGTGVVKITPAHDPNDFEVGKRHNLEQINILNDDATINENGGKFEGMDRYEARKAIVKELDDMGLLVRIEDYSHNVGTHDRCGTTIEPMIKKQWFVKMDELIKPAVKAVQEKEIRLIPERMEKTYFNWTDNIKDWCISRQLWWGHRIPAYYCDSCGETVVARTEPTVCPKCGGTHFTQDPDTLDTWFSSALWPFSTLGWPEKTKELEYFYPTDVLVTGYDIIFFWVIRMIFSGYEQMGEKPFKTVLFHGLVRDSQGRKMSKSLGNGIDPLEIIDKYGADALRLTLITGNAPGNDMRFYMERVEANRNFANKVWNASRFILMNMEGKEVPADASAHLEPADKWILSRLNNVVKEVTDNMENFELGVAVQKVYDFIWDEFCDWYIEMVKPRLYATDDADSQNAALWTLKTVLIDALKLLHPYMPFITEEIFCTLQSEEESIMISSWPVYQQERHFEKEEQEIEILKEAVRGVRNVRTSMNVPPSRKAHVYVVSDQKELQNTFEEGKLFFASLASASDVTCQADKTGIAEDAVSVVIPNATLYIPFAELVDLAKEIERLEKEEKRLEGELSRVNGMLHNERFMSKAPESKIAEERGKLEKYTQMMEQVKERLGQLCK
;
A
#
# COMPACT_ATOMS: atom_id res chain seq x y z
N MET A 1 -9.11 -37.80 -23.45
CA MET A 1 -9.31 -36.59 -24.26
C MET A 1 -8.09 -35.73 -24.00
N SER A 2 -7.34 -35.35 -25.04
CA SER A 2 -6.23 -34.42 -24.90
C SER A 2 -6.79 -33.08 -24.32
N LYS A 3 -6.29 -32.68 -23.20
CA LYS A 3 -6.64 -31.38 -22.62
C LYS A 3 -5.87 -30.33 -23.42
N GLU A 4 -6.52 -29.64 -24.36
CA GLU A 4 -5.93 -28.53 -25.10
C GLU A 4 -6.20 -27.19 -24.40
N LEU A 5 -5.16 -26.35 -24.32
CA LEU A 5 -5.34 -24.92 -23.95
C LEU A 5 -5.89 -24.14 -25.15
N ALA A 6 -6.81 -23.22 -24.89
CA ALA A 6 -7.34 -22.32 -25.91
C ALA A 6 -6.23 -21.52 -26.62
N LYS A 7 -6.49 -21.04 -27.84
CA LYS A 7 -5.49 -20.29 -28.64
C LYS A 7 -4.97 -19.02 -27.94
N THR A 8 -5.83 -18.37 -27.17
CA THR A 8 -5.51 -17.17 -26.39
C THR A 8 -5.99 -17.37 -24.96
N TYR A 9 -5.26 -16.78 -24.02
CA TYR A 9 -5.69 -16.74 -22.64
C TYR A 9 -6.85 -15.75 -22.48
N ASP A 10 -7.99 -16.23 -21.98
CA ASP A 10 -9.13 -15.40 -21.60
C ASP A 10 -9.46 -15.66 -20.13
N PRO A 11 -9.23 -14.69 -19.21
CA PRO A 11 -9.45 -14.85 -17.80
C PRO A 11 -10.92 -15.01 -17.41
N HIS A 12 -11.87 -14.42 -18.18
CA HIS A 12 -13.27 -14.27 -17.78
C HIS A 12 -13.99 -15.60 -17.44
N GLY A 13 -13.80 -16.63 -18.24
CA GLY A 13 -14.41 -17.94 -17.97
C GLY A 13 -13.61 -18.84 -17.03
N ILE A 14 -12.32 -18.56 -16.91
CA ILE A 14 -11.36 -19.37 -16.15
C ILE A 14 -11.40 -19.01 -14.68
N GLU A 15 -11.32 -17.74 -14.35
CA GLU A 15 -11.20 -17.25 -12.96
C GLU A 15 -12.37 -17.67 -12.10
N ASP A 16 -13.60 -17.42 -12.52
CA ASP A 16 -14.81 -17.78 -11.75
C ASP A 16 -14.93 -19.30 -11.55
N ARG A 17 -14.65 -20.08 -12.60
CA ARG A 17 -14.71 -21.55 -12.54
C ARG A 17 -13.66 -22.13 -11.58
N LEU A 18 -12.44 -21.62 -11.63
CA LEU A 18 -11.36 -22.08 -10.76
C LEU A 18 -11.61 -21.67 -9.31
N TYR A 19 -12.06 -20.43 -9.08
CA TYR A 19 -12.37 -19.98 -7.74
C TYR A 19 -13.48 -20.81 -7.10
N GLN A 20 -14.54 -21.13 -7.86
CA GLN A 20 -15.61 -22.00 -7.38
C GLN A 20 -15.10 -23.41 -7.08
N LYS A 21 -14.21 -23.98 -7.96
CA LYS A 21 -13.56 -25.28 -7.70
C LYS A 21 -12.82 -25.28 -6.37
N TRP A 22 -12.05 -24.21 -6.07
CA TRP A 22 -11.29 -24.11 -4.83
C TRP A 22 -12.20 -24.00 -3.59
N LEU A 23 -13.32 -23.31 -3.71
CA LEU A 23 -14.34 -23.24 -2.64
C LEU A 23 -14.98 -24.60 -2.39
N ASP A 24 -15.43 -25.27 -3.44
CA ASP A 24 -16.09 -26.58 -3.36
C ASP A 24 -15.17 -27.65 -2.76
N LYS A 25 -13.87 -27.57 -3.06
CA LYS A 25 -12.84 -28.45 -2.53
C LYS A 25 -12.30 -28.02 -1.15
N LYS A 26 -12.75 -26.89 -0.64
CA LYS A 26 -12.32 -26.34 0.64
C LYS A 26 -10.80 -26.15 0.80
N TYR A 27 -10.10 -25.81 -0.28
CA TYR A 27 -8.64 -25.61 -0.25
C TYR A 27 -8.20 -24.43 0.63
N PHE A 28 -9.10 -23.52 0.94
CA PHE A 28 -8.82 -22.35 1.81
C PHE A 28 -9.07 -22.66 3.29
N HIS A 29 -9.77 -23.73 3.60
CA HIS A 29 -10.19 -24.06 4.97
C HIS A 29 -9.01 -24.64 5.76
N ALA A 30 -8.83 -24.14 6.99
CA ALA A 30 -7.81 -24.58 7.92
C ALA A 30 -8.48 -25.04 9.23
N GLU A 31 -8.39 -26.32 9.51
CA GLU A 31 -8.79 -26.89 10.81
C GLU A 31 -7.56 -27.11 11.70
N VAL A 32 -7.79 -27.25 12.98
CA VAL A 32 -6.70 -27.57 13.94
C VAL A 32 -6.10 -28.92 13.58
N ASP A 33 -4.84 -28.95 13.23
CA ASP A 33 -4.06 -30.12 12.88
C ASP A 33 -2.68 -30.07 13.53
N GLU A 34 -2.55 -30.69 14.68
CA GLU A 34 -1.30 -30.71 15.47
C GLU A 34 -0.11 -31.36 14.76
N SER A 35 -0.36 -32.10 13.65
CA SER A 35 0.72 -32.66 12.83
C SER A 35 1.42 -31.65 11.94
N LYS A 36 0.81 -30.47 11.76
CA LYS A 36 1.31 -29.37 10.91
C LYS A 36 1.63 -28.15 11.75
N LYS A 37 2.59 -27.37 11.30
CA LYS A 37 2.88 -26.06 11.87
C LYS A 37 1.86 -25.05 11.38
N PRO A 38 1.19 -24.28 12.28
CA PRO A 38 0.27 -23.23 11.84
C PRO A 38 1.02 -22.05 11.23
N PHE A 39 0.34 -21.38 10.28
CA PHE A 39 0.71 -20.06 9.81
C PHE A 39 -0.57 -19.23 9.65
N THR A 40 -0.68 -18.16 10.41
CA THR A 40 -1.93 -17.41 10.55
C THR A 40 -1.75 -15.94 10.15
N ILE A 41 -2.63 -15.47 9.30
CA ILE A 41 -2.82 -14.04 9.01
C ILE A 41 -4.28 -13.68 9.31
N VAL A 42 -4.51 -12.60 10.05
CA VAL A 42 -5.83 -11.98 10.16
C VAL A 42 -5.90 -10.83 9.18
N ILE A 43 -6.97 -10.79 8.38
CA ILE A 43 -7.17 -9.71 7.42
C ILE A 43 -7.35 -8.37 8.16
N PRO A 44 -6.77 -7.25 7.71
CA PRO A 44 -7.27 -5.94 8.09
C PRO A 44 -8.74 -5.83 7.65
N PRO A 45 -9.71 -5.87 8.58
CA PRO A 45 -11.10 -6.01 8.19
C PRO A 45 -11.55 -4.74 7.44
N PRO A 46 -11.93 -4.84 6.15
CA PRO A 46 -12.37 -3.67 5.41
C PRO A 46 -13.61 -3.04 6.00
N ASN A 47 -13.63 -1.71 6.05
CA ASN A 47 -14.76 -0.91 6.50
C ASN A 47 -15.95 -1.04 5.55
N ILE A 48 -17.15 -1.30 6.07
CA ILE A 48 -18.38 -1.40 5.28
C ILE A 48 -18.91 -0.03 4.79
N THR A 49 -18.03 0.91 4.51
CA THR A 49 -18.36 2.28 4.05
C THR A 49 -18.55 2.40 2.55
N GLY A 50 -18.25 1.34 1.81
CA GLY A 50 -18.37 1.31 0.35
C GLY A 50 -17.57 0.17 -0.26
N GLN A 51 -17.26 0.30 -1.55
CA GLN A 51 -16.45 -0.69 -2.27
C GLN A 51 -14.95 -0.54 -1.96
N LEU A 52 -14.21 -1.64 -2.16
CA LEU A 52 -12.75 -1.66 -2.05
C LEU A 52 -12.08 -0.76 -3.11
N HIS A 53 -10.90 -0.30 -2.81
CA HIS A 53 -10.04 0.49 -3.69
C HIS A 53 -8.68 -0.19 -3.87
N MET A 54 -7.79 0.38 -4.71
CA MET A 54 -6.49 -0.20 -5.03
C MET A 54 -5.60 -0.48 -3.82
N GLY A 55 -5.68 0.33 -2.76
CA GLY A 55 -4.96 0.06 -1.51
C GLY A 55 -5.37 -1.26 -0.86
N HIS A 56 -6.66 -1.56 -0.84
CA HIS A 56 -7.16 -2.87 -0.37
C HIS A 56 -6.72 -4.02 -1.29
N ALA A 57 -6.69 -3.78 -2.61
CA ALA A 57 -6.22 -4.80 -3.56
C ALA A 57 -4.74 -5.13 -3.33
N LEU A 58 -3.89 -4.12 -3.07
CA LEU A 58 -2.49 -4.31 -2.71
C LEU A 58 -2.34 -5.10 -1.41
N ASP A 59 -2.99 -4.63 -0.34
CA ASP A 59 -2.94 -5.23 1.00
C ASP A 59 -3.34 -6.71 0.96
N ASN A 60 -4.48 -7.02 0.33
CA ASN A 60 -4.97 -8.39 0.24
C ASN A 60 -4.13 -9.27 -0.70
N THR A 61 -3.56 -8.71 -1.77
CA THR A 61 -2.65 -9.45 -2.65
C THR A 61 -1.38 -9.87 -1.91
N MET A 62 -0.79 -9.00 -1.09
CA MET A 62 0.38 -9.35 -0.28
C MET A 62 0.09 -10.48 0.71
N GLN A 63 -1.05 -10.42 1.39
CA GLN A 63 -1.47 -11.47 2.34
C GLN A 63 -1.69 -12.80 1.62
N ASP A 64 -2.40 -12.78 0.50
CA ASP A 64 -2.69 -14.00 -0.28
C ASP A 64 -1.43 -14.68 -0.80
N ILE A 65 -0.44 -13.90 -1.24
CA ILE A 65 0.88 -14.41 -1.66
C ILE A 65 1.55 -15.19 -0.53
N LEU A 66 1.59 -14.62 0.67
CA LEU A 66 2.19 -15.27 1.84
C LEU A 66 1.43 -16.53 2.25
N ILE A 67 0.11 -16.49 2.25
CA ILE A 67 -0.75 -17.64 2.59
C ILE A 67 -0.56 -18.78 1.58
N ARG A 68 -0.56 -18.49 0.27
CA ARG A 68 -0.33 -19.50 -0.78
C ARG A 68 1.07 -20.09 -0.69
N PHE A 69 2.08 -19.27 -0.51
CA PHE A 69 3.46 -19.70 -0.31
C PHE A 69 3.59 -20.66 0.89
N LYS A 70 3.07 -20.26 2.06
CA LYS A 70 3.15 -21.10 3.26
C LYS A 70 2.32 -22.38 3.16
N ARG A 71 1.17 -22.33 2.49
CA ARG A 71 0.37 -23.53 2.22
C ARG A 71 1.16 -24.54 1.36
N MET A 72 1.83 -24.07 0.32
CA MET A 72 2.66 -24.91 -0.53
C MET A 72 3.92 -25.43 0.20
N GLN A 73 4.40 -24.72 1.23
CA GLN A 73 5.45 -25.21 2.13
C GLN A 73 4.96 -26.25 3.14
N GLY A 74 3.68 -26.62 3.13
CA GLY A 74 3.09 -27.63 4.02
C GLY A 74 2.62 -27.13 5.36
N TYR A 75 2.60 -25.80 5.59
CA TYR A 75 1.99 -25.22 6.77
C TYR A 75 0.47 -25.39 6.75
N ASN A 76 -0.14 -25.44 7.93
CA ASN A 76 -1.57 -25.25 8.10
C ASN A 76 -1.87 -23.76 8.07
N ALA A 77 -2.13 -23.22 6.87
CA ALA A 77 -2.21 -21.79 6.63
C ALA A 77 -3.65 -21.31 6.79
N LEU A 78 -3.91 -20.49 7.82
CA LEU A 78 -5.18 -19.82 8.07
C LEU A 78 -5.09 -18.35 7.65
N TRP A 79 -5.89 -17.94 6.69
CA TRP A 79 -6.17 -16.53 6.44
C TRP A 79 -7.59 -16.19 6.94
N GLN A 80 -7.66 -15.58 8.12
CA GLN A 80 -8.90 -15.25 8.80
C GLN A 80 -9.57 -14.02 8.17
N PRO A 81 -10.74 -14.16 7.51
CA PRO A 81 -11.45 -13.04 6.90
C PRO A 81 -12.40 -12.34 7.85
N GLY A 82 -12.77 -11.12 7.50
CA GLY A 82 -13.81 -10.37 8.17
C GLY A 82 -14.00 -8.96 7.61
N THR A 83 -14.97 -8.23 8.18
CA THR A 83 -15.27 -6.84 7.86
C THR A 83 -15.47 -6.02 9.13
N ASP A 84 -15.21 -4.71 9.05
CA ASP A 84 -15.33 -3.77 10.17
C ASP A 84 -16.59 -2.91 10.03
N HIS A 85 -17.30 -2.72 11.14
CA HIS A 85 -18.50 -1.89 11.21
C HIS A 85 -18.21 -0.40 11.06
N ALA A 86 -16.94 0.03 11.33
CA ALA A 86 -16.40 1.37 11.09
C ALA A 86 -17.21 2.53 11.70
N SER A 87 -17.88 2.31 12.81
CA SER A 87 -18.60 3.31 13.63
C SER A 87 -19.00 4.61 12.93
N ILE A 88 -18.24 5.70 13.16
CA ILE A 88 -18.47 7.03 12.59
C ILE A 88 -18.59 7.00 11.07
N ALA A 89 -17.64 6.35 10.39
CA ALA A 89 -17.56 6.41 8.94
C ALA A 89 -18.80 5.79 8.28
N THR A 90 -19.30 4.69 8.83
CA THR A 90 -20.54 4.03 8.37
C THR A 90 -21.77 4.84 8.72
N GLU A 91 -21.84 5.36 9.95
CA GLU A 91 -22.99 6.17 10.39
C GLU A 91 -23.16 7.43 9.52
N VAL A 92 -22.04 8.13 9.20
CA VAL A 92 -22.04 9.29 8.28
C VAL A 92 -22.60 8.90 6.90
N LYS A 93 -22.19 7.75 6.35
CA LYS A 93 -22.67 7.30 5.03
C LYS A 93 -24.16 6.96 5.03
N ILE A 94 -24.65 6.34 6.08
CA ILE A 94 -26.09 6.06 6.25
C ILE A 94 -26.86 7.37 6.36
N ILE A 95 -26.39 8.33 7.17
CA ILE A 95 -27.02 9.65 7.31
C ILE A 95 -27.04 10.41 5.98
N GLU A 96 -25.94 10.39 5.21
CA GLU A 96 -25.91 10.98 3.86
C GLU A 96 -26.97 10.36 2.93
N THR A 97 -27.16 9.05 3.02
CA THR A 97 -28.18 8.33 2.23
C THR A 97 -29.58 8.68 2.68
N LEU A 98 -29.85 8.68 3.98
CA LEU A 98 -31.15 9.08 4.54
C LEU A 98 -31.52 10.52 4.16
N LYS A 99 -30.56 11.46 4.17
CA LYS A 99 -30.78 12.84 3.72
C LYS A 99 -31.21 12.93 2.26
N LYS A 100 -30.64 12.09 1.39
CA LYS A 100 -31.05 12.01 -0.03
C LYS A 100 -32.48 11.47 -0.17
N GLU A 101 -32.92 10.62 0.75
CA GLU A 101 -34.29 10.10 0.85
C GLU A 101 -35.26 11.09 1.55
N GLY A 102 -34.75 12.22 2.05
CA GLY A 102 -35.54 13.23 2.78
C GLY A 102 -35.89 12.82 4.22
N ILE A 103 -35.12 11.89 4.81
CA ILE A 103 -35.36 11.34 6.16
C ILE A 103 -34.30 11.89 7.12
N ASP A 104 -34.71 12.42 8.29
CA ASP A 104 -33.79 12.74 9.38
C ASP A 104 -33.57 11.50 10.27
N LYS A 105 -32.34 11.26 10.68
CA LYS A 105 -31.97 10.17 11.61
C LYS A 105 -32.87 10.13 12.86
N ARG A 106 -33.21 11.31 13.38
CA ARG A 106 -34.04 11.45 14.60
C ARG A 106 -35.47 10.98 14.41
N ASP A 107 -36.02 11.11 13.21
CA ASP A 107 -37.40 10.66 12.90
C ASP A 107 -37.49 9.15 12.94
N LEU A 108 -36.42 8.44 12.62
CA LEU A 108 -36.37 6.95 12.72
C LEU A 108 -36.23 6.44 14.16
N GLY A 109 -35.71 7.26 15.06
CA GLY A 109 -35.26 6.81 16.38
C GLY A 109 -34.09 5.81 16.29
N ARG A 110 -33.55 5.42 17.45
CA ARG A 110 -32.40 4.50 17.51
C ARG A 110 -32.66 3.15 16.85
N GLU A 111 -33.79 2.53 17.15
CA GLU A 111 -34.14 1.19 16.61
C GLU A 111 -34.33 1.22 15.08
N GLY A 112 -35.03 2.22 14.56
CA GLY A 112 -35.20 2.38 13.11
C GLY A 112 -33.89 2.64 12.38
N PHE A 113 -33.01 3.46 12.97
CA PHE A 113 -31.69 3.72 12.43
C PHE A 113 -30.81 2.45 12.43
N LEU A 114 -30.78 1.70 13.52
CA LEU A 114 -30.00 0.45 13.62
C LEU A 114 -30.47 -0.58 12.60
N LYS A 115 -31.78 -0.68 12.35
CA LYS A 115 -32.30 -1.54 11.29
C LYS A 115 -31.71 -1.18 9.92
N ARG A 116 -31.67 0.10 9.56
CA ARG A 116 -31.04 0.60 8.32
C ARG A 116 -29.53 0.32 8.30
N ALA A 117 -28.87 0.41 9.44
CA ALA A 117 -27.44 0.12 9.55
C ALA A 117 -27.12 -1.37 9.32
N TRP A 118 -27.97 -2.28 9.81
CA TRP A 118 -27.83 -3.71 9.53
C TRP A 118 -28.14 -4.06 8.08
N GLU A 119 -29.15 -3.43 7.45
CA GLU A 119 -29.40 -3.57 6.01
C GLU A 119 -28.20 -3.10 5.19
N TRP A 120 -27.58 -1.97 5.56
CA TRP A 120 -26.36 -1.44 4.97
C TRP A 120 -25.19 -2.44 5.09
N LYS A 121 -25.01 -3.06 6.25
CA LYS A 121 -23.97 -4.08 6.48
C LYS A 121 -24.15 -5.29 5.55
N GLU A 122 -25.39 -5.78 5.37
CA GLU A 122 -25.63 -6.91 4.47
C GLU A 122 -25.27 -6.56 3.02
N GLU A 123 -25.64 -5.39 2.56
CA GLU A 123 -25.37 -4.94 1.19
C GLU A 123 -23.86 -4.74 0.95
N TYR A 124 -23.23 -3.88 1.74
CA TYR A 124 -21.83 -3.50 1.49
C TYR A 124 -20.83 -4.53 1.98
N GLY A 125 -21.10 -5.23 3.06
CA GLY A 125 -20.30 -6.37 3.51
C GLY A 125 -20.28 -7.49 2.48
N GLY A 126 -21.43 -7.86 1.92
CA GLY A 126 -21.55 -8.84 0.84
C GLY A 126 -20.78 -8.41 -0.42
N ARG A 127 -20.85 -7.13 -0.79
CA ARG A 127 -20.12 -6.56 -1.93
C ARG A 127 -18.62 -6.66 -1.75
N ILE A 128 -18.10 -6.28 -0.57
CA ILE A 128 -16.67 -6.38 -0.23
C ILE A 128 -16.17 -7.81 -0.36
N ILE A 129 -16.90 -8.78 0.20
CA ILE A 129 -16.54 -10.20 0.12
C ILE A 129 -16.46 -10.65 -1.34
N ASN A 130 -17.43 -10.26 -2.16
CA ASN A 130 -17.41 -10.60 -3.59
C ASN A 130 -16.22 -9.97 -4.33
N GLN A 131 -15.85 -8.73 -3.99
CA GLN A 131 -14.66 -8.09 -4.56
C GLN A 131 -13.37 -8.84 -4.19
N LEU A 132 -13.24 -9.28 -2.94
CA LEU A 132 -12.10 -10.10 -2.50
C LEU A 132 -12.04 -11.44 -3.22
N LYS A 133 -13.18 -12.09 -3.42
CA LYS A 133 -13.26 -13.34 -4.19
C LYS A 133 -12.84 -13.14 -5.65
N LYS A 134 -13.27 -12.06 -6.28
CA LYS A 134 -12.86 -11.70 -7.64
C LYS A 134 -11.36 -11.39 -7.76
N LEU A 135 -10.75 -10.83 -6.73
CA LEU A 135 -9.30 -10.64 -6.65
C LEU A 135 -8.53 -11.98 -6.51
N GLY A 136 -9.22 -13.08 -6.21
CA GLY A 136 -8.63 -14.39 -6.00
C GLY A 136 -8.14 -14.64 -4.57
N SER A 137 -8.61 -13.87 -3.60
CA SER A 137 -8.21 -14.00 -2.20
C SER A 137 -8.57 -15.37 -1.62
N SER A 138 -7.59 -16.11 -1.12
CA SER A 138 -7.77 -17.47 -0.57
C SER A 138 -8.06 -17.47 0.94
N CYS A 139 -8.98 -16.60 1.36
CA CYS A 139 -9.46 -16.53 2.73
C CYS A 139 -10.27 -17.78 3.12
N ASP A 140 -10.22 -18.17 4.37
CA ASP A 140 -11.10 -19.20 4.94
C ASP A 140 -12.51 -18.63 5.16
N TRP A 141 -13.34 -18.66 4.12
CA TRP A 141 -14.68 -18.09 4.14
C TRP A 141 -15.66 -18.81 5.08
N ASP A 142 -15.35 -20.02 5.50
CA ASP A 142 -16.14 -20.73 6.53
C ASP A 142 -15.98 -20.07 7.91
N ARG A 143 -14.92 -19.27 8.11
CA ARG A 143 -14.60 -18.52 9.32
C ARG A 143 -14.83 -17.01 9.21
N LEU A 144 -15.69 -16.59 8.29
CA LEU A 144 -15.99 -15.16 8.08
C LEU A 144 -16.51 -14.51 9.37
N ARG A 145 -15.91 -13.40 9.77
CA ARG A 145 -16.27 -12.65 10.99
C ARG A 145 -16.69 -11.21 10.65
N PHE A 146 -17.37 -10.61 11.59
CA PHE A 146 -17.73 -9.19 11.57
C PHE A 146 -17.44 -8.59 12.95
N THR A 147 -16.87 -7.39 13.00
CA THR A 147 -16.45 -6.77 14.26
C THR A 147 -17.63 -6.51 15.24
N MET A 148 -18.88 -6.59 14.80
CA MET A 148 -20.07 -6.51 15.65
C MET A 148 -20.88 -7.82 15.67
N ASP A 149 -20.32 -8.96 15.28
CA ASP A 149 -20.98 -10.25 15.50
C ASP A 149 -21.07 -10.59 16.99
N GLU A 150 -21.83 -11.62 17.32
CA GLU A 150 -22.09 -11.99 18.71
C GLU A 150 -20.80 -12.28 19.50
N GLY A 151 -19.88 -13.06 18.92
CA GLY A 151 -18.60 -13.37 19.57
C GLY A 151 -17.70 -12.15 19.74
N SER A 152 -17.65 -11.26 18.75
CA SER A 152 -16.92 -10.01 18.86
C SER A 152 -17.54 -9.07 19.91
N ASN A 153 -18.86 -9.02 20.01
CA ASN A 153 -19.55 -8.23 21.03
C ASN A 153 -19.30 -8.77 22.45
N GLN A 154 -19.28 -10.09 22.61
CA GLN A 154 -18.90 -10.73 23.89
C GLN A 154 -17.46 -10.37 24.27
N ALA A 155 -16.52 -10.46 23.33
CA ALA A 155 -15.12 -10.12 23.56
C ALA A 155 -14.96 -8.64 23.97
N VAL A 156 -15.62 -7.71 23.26
CA VAL A 156 -15.60 -6.28 23.59
C VAL A 156 -16.13 -6.02 24.99
N THR A 157 -17.27 -6.60 25.33
CA THR A 157 -17.88 -6.47 26.66
C THR A 157 -16.97 -7.00 27.75
N GLU A 158 -16.34 -8.17 27.53
CA GLU A 158 -15.41 -8.78 28.48
C GLU A 158 -14.18 -7.91 28.71
N VAL A 159 -13.57 -7.40 27.63
CA VAL A 159 -12.40 -6.51 27.73
C VAL A 159 -12.74 -5.22 28.49
N PHE A 160 -13.88 -4.60 28.16
CA PHE A 160 -14.31 -3.38 28.84
C PHE A 160 -14.47 -3.61 30.36
N CYS A 161 -15.18 -4.68 30.74
CA CYS A 161 -15.38 -5.01 32.14
C CYS A 161 -14.07 -5.31 32.88
N ARG A 162 -13.21 -6.17 32.31
CA ARG A 162 -11.89 -6.48 32.91
C ARG A 162 -11.01 -5.26 33.10
N MET A 163 -10.92 -4.41 32.07
CA MET A 163 -10.10 -3.20 32.13
C MET A 163 -10.67 -2.18 33.13
N HIS A 164 -11.99 -2.10 33.25
CA HIS A 164 -12.63 -1.26 34.26
C HIS A 164 -12.38 -1.80 35.67
N GLU A 165 -12.52 -3.13 35.90
CA GLU A 165 -12.22 -3.77 37.17
C GLU A 165 -10.77 -3.54 37.61
N LYS A 166 -9.82 -3.49 36.66
CA LYS A 166 -8.40 -3.16 36.92
C LYS A 166 -8.14 -1.66 37.09
N GLY A 167 -9.14 -0.79 36.84
CA GLY A 167 -9.00 0.65 36.91
C GLY A 167 -8.28 1.27 35.68
N TRP A 168 -8.10 0.50 34.59
CA TRP A 168 -7.58 1.02 33.31
C TRP A 168 -8.62 1.81 32.54
N ILE A 169 -9.89 1.47 32.66
CA ILE A 169 -11.01 2.23 32.07
C ILE A 169 -11.66 3.09 33.16
N TYR A 170 -11.87 4.37 32.88
CA TYR A 170 -12.54 5.31 33.77
C TYR A 170 -13.40 6.30 33.00
N LYS A 171 -14.39 6.89 33.66
CA LYS A 171 -15.20 7.97 33.15
C LYS A 171 -14.77 9.30 33.78
N GLY A 172 -14.49 10.32 32.98
CA GLY A 172 -13.98 11.59 33.49
C GLY A 172 -14.28 12.78 32.56
N ASN A 173 -14.24 13.98 33.15
CA ASN A 173 -14.28 15.22 32.39
C ASN A 173 -12.88 15.52 31.87
N ARG A 174 -12.73 15.53 30.55
CA ARG A 174 -11.50 15.89 29.87
C ARG A 174 -11.80 16.74 28.66
N ILE A 175 -10.87 17.60 28.30
CA ILE A 175 -10.95 18.27 27.03
C ILE A 175 -10.59 17.29 25.91
N GLY A 176 -11.36 17.27 24.82
CA GLY A 176 -11.14 16.41 23.67
C GLY A 176 -11.65 17.08 22.40
N ASN A 177 -11.27 16.54 21.26
CA ASN A 177 -11.73 17.01 19.97
C ASN A 177 -13.20 16.63 19.77
N TRP A 178 -14.01 17.59 19.43
CA TRP A 178 -15.42 17.43 19.17
C TRP A 178 -15.78 17.83 17.74
N CYS A 179 -16.50 17.00 17.02
CA CYS A 179 -17.04 17.35 15.72
C CYS A 179 -18.48 17.86 15.86
N PRO A 180 -18.77 19.16 15.61
CA PRO A 180 -20.11 19.71 15.79
C PRO A 180 -21.13 19.23 14.74
N VAL A 181 -20.67 18.74 13.59
CA VAL A 181 -21.56 18.20 12.54
C VAL A 181 -21.92 16.74 12.84
N CYS A 182 -20.93 15.91 13.19
CA CYS A 182 -21.17 14.52 13.58
C CYS A 182 -21.72 14.40 15.02
N LYS A 183 -21.59 15.45 15.82
CA LYS A 183 -22.02 15.53 17.24
C LYS A 183 -21.40 14.42 18.08
N THR A 184 -20.10 14.19 17.90
CA THR A 184 -19.35 13.14 18.60
C THR A 184 -17.91 13.55 18.84
N SER A 185 -17.29 12.96 19.87
CA SER A 185 -15.85 13.03 20.08
C SER A 185 -15.11 12.28 18.98
N ILE A 186 -13.94 12.80 18.61
CA ILE A 186 -13.02 12.20 17.66
C ILE A 186 -11.62 12.11 18.29
N SER A 187 -10.81 11.16 17.84
CA SER A 187 -9.44 11.01 18.34
C SER A 187 -8.49 12.04 17.71
N ASP A 188 -7.35 12.32 18.38
CA ASP A 188 -6.34 13.26 17.86
C ASP A 188 -5.84 12.86 16.47
N ALA A 189 -5.79 11.57 16.17
CA ALA A 189 -5.32 11.04 14.90
C ALA A 189 -6.36 11.17 13.75
N GLU A 190 -7.64 11.43 14.07
CA GLU A 190 -8.71 11.72 13.08
C GLU A 190 -8.78 13.21 12.74
N VAL A 191 -7.88 14.04 13.31
CA VAL A 191 -7.80 15.47 13.04
C VAL A 191 -6.76 15.71 11.94
N VAL A 192 -7.19 16.31 10.84
CA VAL A 192 -6.32 16.77 9.77
C VAL A 192 -6.10 18.27 9.94
N TYR A 193 -4.84 18.68 9.99
CA TYR A 193 -4.48 20.08 10.10
C TYR A 193 -4.27 20.69 8.72
N GLU A 194 -5.01 21.76 8.44
CA GLU A 194 -4.94 22.51 7.18
C GLU A 194 -4.59 23.96 7.47
N GLU A 195 -3.67 24.52 6.70
CA GLU A 195 -3.35 25.93 6.77
C GLU A 195 -4.53 26.76 6.24
N GLN A 196 -5.09 27.61 7.10
CA GLN A 196 -6.22 28.48 6.77
C GLN A 196 -5.86 29.93 7.05
N ALA A 197 -6.27 30.81 6.14
CA ALA A 197 -6.22 32.24 6.35
C ALA A 197 -7.22 32.64 7.44
N GLY A 198 -6.77 33.37 8.40
CA GLY A 198 -7.55 33.88 9.52
C GLY A 198 -7.03 35.24 9.99
N HIS A 199 -7.29 35.56 11.23
CA HIS A 199 -6.83 36.80 11.81
C HIS A 199 -6.34 36.60 13.24
N PHE A 200 -5.46 37.48 13.68
CA PHE A 200 -5.21 37.76 15.07
C PHE A 200 -6.00 38.98 15.45
N TRP A 201 -6.92 38.82 16.40
CA TRP A 201 -7.66 39.95 17.03
C TRP A 201 -6.93 40.35 18.29
N HIS A 202 -6.40 41.59 18.31
CA HIS A 202 -5.78 42.20 19.45
C HIS A 202 -6.87 42.89 20.29
N ILE A 203 -7.06 42.35 21.49
CA ILE A 203 -8.13 42.78 22.41
C ILE A 203 -7.51 43.20 23.72
N LYS A 204 -8.09 44.18 24.38
CA LYS A 204 -7.63 44.65 25.70
C LYS A 204 -8.73 44.50 26.76
N TYR A 205 -8.36 43.95 27.93
CA TYR A 205 -9.23 43.82 29.08
C TYR A 205 -8.89 44.90 30.09
N PRO A 206 -9.87 45.68 30.62
CA PRO A 206 -9.64 46.67 31.65
C PRO A 206 -9.14 46.03 32.95
N LEU A 207 -8.12 46.61 33.54
CA LEU A 207 -7.63 46.22 34.86
C LEU A 207 -8.61 46.66 35.96
N ILE A 208 -8.64 45.88 37.04
CA ILE A 208 -9.41 46.21 38.24
C ILE A 208 -8.42 46.67 39.32
N ASP A 209 -8.70 47.79 39.94
CA ASP A 209 -7.87 48.36 40.98
C ASP A 209 -8.09 47.65 42.35
N GLU A 210 -7.34 48.10 43.39
CA GLU A 210 -7.39 47.51 44.73
C GLU A 210 -8.73 47.74 45.44
N ASN A 211 -9.52 48.72 44.97
CA ASN A 211 -10.85 49.05 45.51
C ASN A 211 -11.96 48.28 44.80
N GLY A 212 -11.62 47.50 43.76
CA GLY A 212 -12.56 46.74 42.95
C GLY A 212 -13.21 47.58 41.82
N GLU A 213 -12.67 48.76 41.53
CA GLU A 213 -13.16 49.61 40.45
C GLU A 213 -12.46 49.29 39.12
N VAL A 214 -13.22 49.35 38.03
CA VAL A 214 -12.72 49.06 36.68
C VAL A 214 -11.97 50.28 36.15
N SER A 215 -10.70 50.09 35.79
CA SER A 215 -9.88 51.16 35.23
C SER A 215 -10.36 51.53 33.82
N THR A 216 -10.37 52.83 33.56
CA THR A 216 -10.67 53.40 32.24
C THR A 216 -9.39 53.69 31.43
N THR A 217 -8.21 53.57 32.05
CA THR A 217 -6.92 53.93 31.47
C THR A 217 -5.89 52.81 31.45
N GLU A 218 -6.04 51.80 32.32
CA GLU A 218 -5.13 50.66 32.42
C GLU A 218 -5.80 49.39 31.82
N PHE A 219 -5.14 48.78 30.91
CA PHE A 219 -5.64 47.62 30.19
C PHE A 219 -4.52 46.55 30.04
N LEU A 220 -4.92 45.31 29.93
CA LEU A 220 -4.04 44.20 29.56
C LEU A 220 -4.38 43.70 28.14
N GLU A 221 -3.48 43.90 27.21
CA GLU A 221 -3.67 43.50 25.78
C GLU A 221 -3.20 42.07 25.51
N PHE A 222 -3.97 41.32 24.78
CA PHE A 222 -3.62 39.99 24.24
C PHE A 222 -4.13 39.85 22.82
N ALA A 223 -3.63 38.82 22.11
CA ALA A 223 -4.08 38.47 20.78
C ALA A 223 -4.69 37.06 20.77
N THR A 224 -5.76 36.88 20.00
CA THR A 224 -6.43 35.58 19.86
C THR A 224 -6.88 35.31 18.42
N THR A 225 -6.85 34.05 17.99
CA THR A 225 -7.46 33.59 16.74
C THR A 225 -8.92 33.17 16.89
N ARG A 226 -9.43 33.14 18.15
CA ARG A 226 -10.77 32.65 18.49
C ARG A 226 -11.48 33.58 19.47
N PRO A 227 -11.88 34.79 19.03
CA PRO A 227 -12.51 35.77 19.94
C PRO A 227 -13.85 35.28 20.53
N GLU A 228 -14.57 34.35 19.85
CA GLU A 228 -15.83 33.79 20.38
C GLU A 228 -15.63 33.06 21.70
N THR A 229 -14.47 32.41 21.90
CA THR A 229 -14.23 31.63 23.12
C THR A 229 -13.96 32.50 24.34
N MET A 230 -13.69 33.82 24.16
CA MET A 230 -13.43 34.74 25.27
C MET A 230 -14.54 34.74 26.30
N LEU A 231 -15.79 34.46 25.89
CA LEU A 231 -16.93 34.45 26.83
C LEU A 231 -16.76 33.39 27.93
N GLY A 232 -15.90 32.37 27.69
CA GLY A 232 -15.55 31.36 28.67
C GLY A 232 -14.20 31.55 29.36
N ASP A 233 -13.55 32.71 29.19
CA ASP A 233 -12.27 32.98 29.87
C ASP A 233 -12.42 32.95 31.38
N SER A 234 -11.49 32.30 32.07
CA SER A 234 -11.44 32.20 33.52
C SER A 234 -10.15 32.78 34.12
N ALA A 235 -9.17 33.12 33.27
CA ALA A 235 -7.98 33.89 33.67
C ALA A 235 -7.31 34.53 32.44
N VAL A 236 -6.34 35.39 32.72
CA VAL A 236 -5.32 35.85 31.81
C VAL A 236 -3.97 35.42 32.37
N ALA A 237 -3.10 34.84 31.52
CA ALA A 237 -1.79 34.36 31.96
C ALA A 237 -0.67 35.21 31.39
N VAL A 238 0.38 35.40 32.19
CA VAL A 238 1.65 36.01 31.82
C VAL A 238 2.83 35.14 32.26
N ASN A 239 3.97 35.31 31.64
CA ASN A 239 5.15 34.54 32.05
C ASN A 239 5.69 35.08 33.39
N PRO A 240 6.02 34.21 34.36
CA PRO A 240 6.55 34.66 35.66
C PRO A 240 7.89 35.43 35.54
N SER A 241 8.62 35.24 34.44
CA SER A 241 9.89 35.96 34.20
C SER A 241 9.74 37.24 33.38
N ASP A 242 8.51 37.60 32.96
CA ASP A 242 8.27 38.80 32.16
C ASP A 242 8.13 40.05 33.04
N GLU A 243 9.17 40.84 33.08
CA GLU A 243 9.24 42.06 33.89
C GLU A 243 8.12 43.07 33.54
N ARG A 244 7.59 43.02 32.30
CA ARG A 244 6.50 43.93 31.88
C ARG A 244 5.23 43.70 32.67
N TYR A 245 4.98 42.50 33.12
CA TYR A 245 3.68 42.08 33.71
C TYR A 245 3.77 41.50 35.12
N GLN A 246 4.98 41.26 35.67
CA GLN A 246 5.15 40.70 37.01
C GLN A 246 4.34 41.41 38.08
N HIS A 247 4.27 42.76 38.01
CA HIS A 247 3.56 43.59 38.97
C HIS A 247 2.02 43.47 38.88
N LEU A 248 1.51 42.83 37.80
CA LEU A 248 0.07 42.61 37.59
C LEU A 248 -0.40 41.27 38.10
N VAL A 249 0.52 40.33 38.39
CA VAL A 249 0.16 38.97 38.84
C VAL A 249 -0.62 39.04 40.16
N GLY A 250 -1.76 38.33 40.19
CA GLY A 250 -2.69 38.36 41.35
C GLY A 250 -3.74 39.47 41.29
N ARG A 251 -3.57 40.47 40.43
CA ARG A 251 -4.65 41.45 40.12
C ARG A 251 -5.71 40.75 39.24
N LYS A 252 -6.81 41.50 39.02
CA LYS A 252 -7.93 41.02 38.17
C LYS A 252 -8.10 41.96 36.97
N VAL A 253 -8.68 41.41 35.92
CA VAL A 253 -9.23 42.15 34.79
C VAL A 253 -10.73 41.93 34.69
N LEU A 254 -11.41 42.85 34.06
CA LEU A 254 -12.81 42.70 33.71
C LEU A 254 -12.88 42.03 32.34
N LEU A 255 -13.47 40.84 32.28
CA LEU A 255 -13.87 40.22 31.02
C LEU A 255 -15.09 41.00 30.50
N PRO A 256 -14.96 41.74 29.39
CA PRO A 256 -16.05 42.54 28.86
C PRO A 256 -17.20 41.64 28.35
N ILE A 257 -18.34 42.30 28.04
CA ILE A 257 -19.56 41.65 27.54
C ILE A 257 -20.28 40.84 28.62
N VAL A 258 -19.63 39.85 29.22
CA VAL A 258 -20.19 39.00 30.31
C VAL A 258 -19.94 39.61 31.71
N ASN A 259 -19.19 40.71 31.79
CA ASN A 259 -18.86 41.44 33.02
C ASN A 259 -18.34 40.56 34.17
N ARG A 260 -17.47 39.60 33.84
CA ARG A 260 -16.85 38.70 34.82
C ARG A 260 -15.45 39.18 35.20
N GLN A 261 -15.17 39.19 36.50
CA GLN A 261 -13.82 39.47 37.00
C GLN A 261 -12.99 38.19 36.98
N ILE A 262 -11.86 38.20 36.27
CA ILE A 262 -10.96 37.05 36.14
C ILE A 262 -9.55 37.44 36.61
N PRO A 263 -8.81 36.51 37.26
CA PRO A 263 -7.46 36.76 37.75
C PRO A 263 -6.40 36.82 36.66
N ILE A 264 -5.29 37.53 36.95
CA ILE A 264 -4.05 37.44 36.19
C ILE A 264 -3.15 36.42 36.91
N VAL A 265 -2.79 35.34 36.23
CA VAL A 265 -1.96 34.24 36.75
C VAL A 265 -0.58 34.22 36.11
N ALA A 266 0.41 33.73 36.83
CA ALA A 266 1.77 33.53 36.28
C ALA A 266 1.94 32.08 35.89
N ASP A 267 2.24 31.82 34.62
CA ASP A 267 2.48 30.47 34.10
C ASP A 267 3.60 30.44 33.05
N SER A 268 4.55 29.53 33.19
CA SER A 268 5.69 29.39 32.31
C SER A 268 5.32 28.90 30.89
N TYR A 269 4.09 28.48 30.68
CA TYR A 269 3.51 28.17 29.38
C TYR A 269 3.52 29.35 28.43
N VAL A 270 3.37 30.59 28.96
CA VAL A 270 3.31 31.79 28.14
C VAL A 270 4.67 32.14 27.56
N ASP A 271 4.75 32.22 26.23
CA ASP A 271 5.92 32.71 25.54
C ASP A 271 5.99 34.25 25.57
N MET A 272 7.06 34.77 26.14
CA MET A 272 7.25 36.22 26.33
C MET A 272 7.45 37.00 25.01
N GLU A 273 7.95 36.31 23.99
CA GLU A 273 8.29 36.90 22.69
C GLU A 273 7.15 36.74 21.66
N PHE A 274 6.18 35.89 21.95
CA PHE A 274 5.05 35.65 21.05
C PHE A 274 3.89 36.63 21.33
N GLY A 275 3.48 37.36 20.30
CA GLY A 275 2.39 38.33 20.37
C GLY A 275 2.65 39.42 21.38
N THR A 276 1.76 39.57 22.37
CA THR A 276 1.93 40.55 23.45
C THR A 276 2.66 40.01 24.67
N GLY A 277 2.95 38.70 24.72
CA GLY A 277 3.41 38.00 25.92
C GLY A 277 2.29 37.78 26.97
N VAL A 278 1.04 37.94 26.57
CA VAL A 278 -0.16 37.76 27.41
C VAL A 278 -1.11 36.78 26.68
N VAL A 279 -1.63 35.82 27.39
CA VAL A 279 -2.55 34.82 26.85
C VAL A 279 -3.84 34.76 27.65
N LYS A 280 -4.99 34.85 26.98
CA LYS A 280 -6.27 34.56 27.61
C LYS A 280 -6.37 33.05 27.90
N ILE A 281 -6.95 32.65 29.00
CA ILE A 281 -7.07 31.24 29.40
C ILE A 281 -8.54 30.83 29.41
N THR A 282 -8.86 29.92 28.47
CA THR A 282 -10.20 29.35 28.30
C THR A 282 -10.16 27.84 28.50
N PRO A 283 -10.11 27.33 29.71
CA PRO A 283 -9.84 25.89 29.97
C PRO A 283 -10.81 24.92 29.30
N ALA A 284 -12.01 25.38 28.97
CA ALA A 284 -13.02 24.53 28.33
C ALA A 284 -12.87 24.38 26.79
N HIS A 285 -12.03 25.24 26.15
CA HIS A 285 -11.97 25.33 24.68
C HIS A 285 -10.56 25.33 24.07
N ASP A 286 -9.53 25.09 24.88
CA ASP A 286 -8.15 24.93 24.45
C ASP A 286 -7.42 23.89 25.32
N PRO A 287 -6.75 22.89 24.73
CA PRO A 287 -6.05 21.86 25.51
C PRO A 287 -4.92 22.39 26.39
N ASN A 288 -4.20 23.42 25.97
CA ASN A 288 -3.14 24.02 26.77
C ASN A 288 -3.72 24.84 27.91
N ASP A 289 -4.76 25.60 27.63
CA ASP A 289 -5.49 26.39 28.66
C ASP A 289 -6.13 25.46 29.70
N PHE A 290 -6.57 24.29 29.31
CA PHE A 290 -7.07 23.24 30.21
C PHE A 290 -6.00 22.80 31.23
N GLU A 291 -4.75 22.59 30.78
CA GLU A 291 -3.67 22.25 31.72
C GLU A 291 -3.24 23.44 32.61
N VAL A 292 -3.23 24.66 32.05
CA VAL A 292 -3.07 25.88 32.89
C VAL A 292 -4.20 25.97 33.92
N GLY A 293 -5.43 25.73 33.49
CA GLY A 293 -6.61 25.73 34.33
C GLY A 293 -6.51 24.75 35.53
N LYS A 294 -5.98 23.56 35.31
CA LYS A 294 -5.70 22.58 36.38
C LYS A 294 -4.64 23.08 37.35
N ARG A 295 -3.51 23.59 36.86
CA ARG A 295 -2.42 24.08 37.71
C ARG A 295 -2.87 25.25 38.63
N HIS A 296 -3.74 26.08 38.11
CA HIS A 296 -4.23 27.27 38.82
C HIS A 296 -5.64 27.12 39.42
N ASN A 297 -6.23 25.91 39.34
CA ASN A 297 -7.58 25.61 39.80
C ASN A 297 -8.65 26.60 39.27
N LEU A 298 -8.58 26.89 37.96
CA LEU A 298 -9.49 27.81 37.28
C LEU A 298 -10.83 27.13 36.93
N GLU A 299 -11.87 27.91 36.86
CA GLU A 299 -13.19 27.44 36.41
C GLU A 299 -13.18 27.05 34.93
N GLN A 300 -13.86 25.95 34.60
CA GLN A 300 -14.00 25.43 33.26
C GLN A 300 -15.37 25.79 32.69
N ILE A 301 -15.46 26.88 31.96
CA ILE A 301 -16.70 27.44 31.46
C ILE A 301 -16.87 27.08 30.00
N ASN A 302 -17.71 26.07 29.72
CA ASN A 302 -18.08 25.72 28.36
C ASN A 302 -19.11 26.72 27.82
N ILE A 303 -18.85 27.26 26.63
CA ILE A 303 -19.73 28.25 25.97
C ILE A 303 -20.43 27.70 24.72
N LEU A 304 -20.17 26.46 24.33
CA LEU A 304 -20.69 25.87 23.12
C LEU A 304 -21.65 24.70 23.40
N ASN A 305 -22.70 24.62 22.62
CA ASN A 305 -23.54 23.44 22.47
C ASN A 305 -22.86 22.39 21.59
N ASP A 306 -23.48 21.21 21.51
CA ASP A 306 -22.95 20.08 20.72
C ASP A 306 -22.84 20.35 19.21
N ASP A 307 -23.59 21.32 18.70
CA ASP A 307 -23.52 21.78 17.29
C ASP A 307 -22.69 23.05 17.10
N ALA A 308 -21.91 23.40 18.10
CA ALA A 308 -21.09 24.60 18.17
C ALA A 308 -21.87 25.92 18.02
N THR A 309 -23.16 25.93 18.36
CA THR A 309 -23.86 27.17 18.69
C THR A 309 -23.49 27.64 20.11
N ILE A 310 -23.54 28.93 20.38
CA ILE A 310 -23.30 29.47 21.69
C ILE A 310 -24.40 29.02 22.67
N ASN A 311 -24.01 28.58 23.87
CA ASN A 311 -24.94 28.16 24.92
C ASN A 311 -25.31 29.32 25.88
N GLU A 312 -26.02 28.99 26.95
CA GLU A 312 -26.49 29.95 27.96
C GLU A 312 -25.35 30.77 28.61
N ASN A 313 -24.12 30.25 28.70
CA ASN A 313 -22.96 30.96 29.25
C ASN A 313 -22.45 32.08 28.34
N GLY A 314 -22.86 32.10 27.09
CA GLY A 314 -22.57 33.19 26.14
C GLY A 314 -23.53 34.36 26.22
N GLY A 315 -24.50 34.32 27.12
CA GLY A 315 -25.45 35.42 27.39
C GLY A 315 -26.25 35.82 26.14
N LYS A 316 -26.18 37.05 25.72
CA LYS A 316 -26.97 37.56 24.58
C LYS A 316 -26.63 36.92 23.22
N PHE A 317 -25.56 36.17 23.11
CA PHE A 317 -25.17 35.43 21.90
C PHE A 317 -25.69 33.98 21.87
N GLU A 318 -26.44 33.58 22.92
CA GLU A 318 -27.04 32.23 22.99
C GLU A 318 -27.80 31.88 21.71
N GLY A 319 -27.54 30.64 21.19
CA GLY A 319 -28.16 30.12 19.97
C GLY A 319 -27.50 30.59 18.68
N MET A 320 -26.56 31.52 18.69
CA MET A 320 -25.82 31.93 17.50
C MET A 320 -24.80 30.86 17.09
N ASP A 321 -24.62 30.68 15.79
CA ASP A 321 -23.47 29.93 15.28
C ASP A 321 -22.14 30.54 15.72
N ARG A 322 -21.15 29.73 16.03
CA ARG A 322 -19.84 30.18 16.54
C ARG A 322 -19.18 31.27 15.68
N TYR A 323 -19.27 31.22 14.38
CA TYR A 323 -18.66 32.19 13.46
C TYR A 323 -19.47 33.47 13.35
N GLU A 324 -20.79 33.38 13.43
CA GLU A 324 -21.64 34.53 13.51
C GLU A 324 -21.47 35.24 14.86
N ALA A 325 -21.39 34.50 15.96
CA ALA A 325 -21.06 35.03 17.27
C ALA A 325 -19.68 35.70 17.28
N ARG A 326 -18.67 35.12 16.64
CA ARG A 326 -17.33 35.75 16.49
C ARG A 326 -17.43 37.15 15.88
N LYS A 327 -18.15 37.26 14.75
CA LYS A 327 -18.34 38.56 14.08
C LYS A 327 -19.05 39.59 14.98
N ALA A 328 -20.10 39.15 15.68
CA ALA A 328 -20.88 40.01 16.58
C ALA A 328 -20.05 40.46 17.78
N ILE A 329 -19.27 39.56 18.39
CA ILE A 329 -18.39 39.85 19.52
C ILE A 329 -17.28 40.84 19.10
N VAL A 330 -16.63 40.62 17.98
CA VAL A 330 -15.58 41.54 17.48
C VAL A 330 -16.12 42.92 17.23
N LYS A 331 -17.31 43.03 16.63
CA LYS A 331 -17.97 44.29 16.41
C LYS A 331 -18.28 45.00 17.73
N GLU A 332 -18.79 44.28 18.71
CA GLU A 332 -19.12 44.89 20.02
C GLU A 332 -17.85 45.35 20.75
N LEU A 333 -16.76 44.59 20.70
CA LEU A 333 -15.48 45.00 21.26
C LEU A 333 -14.94 46.29 20.58
N ASP A 334 -15.15 46.42 19.28
CA ASP A 334 -14.82 47.63 18.54
C ASP A 334 -15.68 48.81 18.98
N ASP A 335 -17.00 48.60 19.07
CA ASP A 335 -17.96 49.66 19.58
C ASP A 335 -17.62 50.09 21.03
N MET A 336 -17.09 49.16 21.84
CA MET A 336 -16.61 49.46 23.21
C MET A 336 -15.20 50.08 23.24
N GLY A 337 -14.49 50.18 22.13
CA GLY A 337 -13.12 50.67 22.08
C GLY A 337 -12.10 49.69 22.69
N LEU A 338 -12.45 48.40 22.80
CA LEU A 338 -11.63 47.34 23.37
C LEU A 338 -10.93 46.47 22.31
N LEU A 339 -11.30 46.62 21.04
CA LEU A 339 -10.55 46.08 19.91
C LEU A 339 -9.40 47.02 19.57
N VAL A 340 -8.15 46.53 19.61
CA VAL A 340 -6.96 47.33 19.33
C VAL A 340 -6.64 47.36 17.86
N ARG A 341 -6.55 46.19 17.26
CA ARG A 341 -6.32 45.99 15.82
C ARG A 341 -6.67 44.55 15.39
N ILE A 342 -6.82 44.38 14.10
CA ILE A 342 -6.95 43.08 13.45
C ILE A 342 -5.73 42.89 12.55
N GLU A 343 -5.06 41.76 12.68
CA GLU A 343 -3.87 41.42 11.90
C GLU A 343 -4.15 40.12 11.10
N ASP A 344 -3.83 40.14 9.82
CA ASP A 344 -3.96 38.92 8.99
C ASP A 344 -2.97 37.84 9.46
N TYR A 345 -3.47 36.66 9.71
CA TYR A 345 -2.68 35.55 10.25
C TYR A 345 -3.10 34.22 9.63
N SER A 346 -2.14 33.45 9.15
CA SER A 346 -2.38 32.10 8.64
C SER A 346 -1.92 31.08 9.69
N HIS A 347 -2.77 30.13 10.01
CA HIS A 347 -2.47 29.09 10.99
C HIS A 347 -3.12 27.76 10.65
N ASN A 348 -2.58 26.71 11.23
CA ASN A 348 -3.11 25.37 11.05
C ASN A 348 -4.40 25.18 11.86
N VAL A 349 -5.48 24.84 11.16
CA VAL A 349 -6.79 24.58 11.77
C VAL A 349 -7.09 23.09 11.67
N GLY A 350 -7.45 22.47 12.78
CA GLY A 350 -7.83 21.06 12.82
C GLY A 350 -9.23 20.84 12.22
N THR A 351 -9.35 19.91 11.30
CA THR A 351 -10.60 19.48 10.67
C THR A 351 -10.81 17.99 10.87
N HIS A 352 -12.07 17.56 10.91
CA HIS A 352 -12.41 16.12 11.00
C HIS A 352 -12.23 15.44 9.64
N ASP A 353 -11.44 14.40 9.57
CA ASP A 353 -11.06 13.68 8.34
C ASP A 353 -12.25 13.09 7.55
N ARG A 354 -13.42 12.89 8.21
CA ARG A 354 -14.62 12.30 7.59
C ARG A 354 -15.57 13.32 6.98
N CYS A 355 -15.73 14.48 7.62
CA CYS A 355 -16.71 15.47 7.18
C CYS A 355 -16.09 16.84 6.83
N GLY A 356 -14.78 17.02 7.00
CA GLY A 356 -14.06 18.26 6.71
C GLY A 356 -14.42 19.46 7.61
N THR A 357 -15.20 19.24 8.67
CA THR A 357 -15.63 20.31 9.58
C THR A 357 -14.50 20.66 10.54
N THR A 358 -14.29 21.95 10.78
CA THR A 358 -13.42 22.44 11.85
C THR A 358 -13.88 21.89 13.20
N ILE A 359 -12.97 21.21 13.89
CA ILE A 359 -13.22 20.63 15.21
C ILE A 359 -13.25 21.70 16.30
N GLU A 360 -13.92 21.37 17.41
CA GLU A 360 -13.93 22.19 18.62
C GLU A 360 -13.32 21.41 19.79
N PRO A 361 -12.23 21.91 20.40
CA PRO A 361 -11.83 21.40 21.70
C PRO A 361 -12.92 21.70 22.72
N MET A 362 -13.47 20.66 23.35
CA MET A 362 -14.57 20.79 24.31
C MET A 362 -14.39 19.85 25.49
N ILE A 363 -14.75 20.31 26.66
CA ILE A 363 -14.81 19.49 27.87
C ILE A 363 -16.09 18.64 27.81
N LYS A 364 -15.92 17.33 27.85
CA LYS A 364 -17.03 16.38 27.91
C LYS A 364 -16.72 15.28 28.91
N LYS A 365 -17.76 14.73 29.49
CA LYS A 365 -17.67 13.55 30.36
C LYS A 365 -17.65 12.31 29.45
N GLN A 366 -16.47 11.70 29.31
CA GLN A 366 -16.19 10.62 28.36
C GLN A 366 -15.58 9.42 29.08
N TRP A 367 -15.55 8.26 28.40
CA TRP A 367 -14.84 7.08 28.85
C TRP A 367 -13.44 7.06 28.24
N PHE A 368 -12.45 6.75 29.06
CA PHE A 368 -11.04 6.74 28.69
C PHE A 368 -10.36 5.45 29.10
N VAL A 369 -9.34 5.07 28.31
CA VAL A 369 -8.34 4.05 28.67
C VAL A 369 -7.07 4.75 29.12
N LYS A 370 -6.56 4.42 30.29
CA LYS A 370 -5.24 4.85 30.78
C LYS A 370 -4.15 4.15 30.01
N MET A 371 -3.27 4.92 29.40
CA MET A 371 -2.25 4.34 28.50
C MET A 371 -0.87 4.18 29.13
N ASP A 372 -0.55 4.91 30.20
CA ASP A 372 0.79 4.98 30.81
C ASP A 372 1.45 3.64 31.06
N GLU A 373 0.70 2.69 31.64
CA GLU A 373 1.22 1.35 31.94
C GLU A 373 0.93 0.33 30.83
N LEU A 374 -0.22 0.48 30.16
CA LEU A 374 -0.64 -0.45 29.11
C LEU A 374 0.29 -0.42 27.89
N ILE A 375 0.92 0.73 27.62
CA ILE A 375 1.80 0.87 26.45
C ILE A 375 3.19 0.23 26.66
N LYS A 376 3.64 0.07 27.90
CA LYS A 376 5.00 -0.39 28.21
C LYS A 376 5.34 -1.78 27.63
N PRO A 377 4.48 -2.80 27.73
CA PRO A 377 4.74 -4.09 27.09
C PRO A 377 4.83 -3.97 25.56
N ALA A 378 4.02 -3.11 24.96
CA ALA A 378 4.03 -2.88 23.51
C ALA A 378 5.33 -2.23 23.04
N VAL A 379 5.84 -1.22 23.76
CA VAL A 379 7.14 -0.60 23.49
C VAL A 379 8.26 -1.63 23.61
N LYS A 380 8.27 -2.38 24.70
CA LYS A 380 9.28 -3.41 24.98
C LYS A 380 9.33 -4.48 23.88
N ALA A 381 8.18 -4.98 23.46
CA ALA A 381 8.07 -6.02 22.43
C ALA A 381 8.75 -5.65 21.11
N VAL A 382 8.68 -4.39 20.70
CA VAL A 382 9.33 -3.90 19.48
C VAL A 382 10.82 -3.62 19.74
N GLN A 383 11.17 -3.05 20.87
CA GLN A 383 12.58 -2.82 21.26
C GLN A 383 13.39 -4.11 21.34
N GLU A 384 12.83 -5.16 21.92
CA GLU A 384 13.46 -6.47 22.09
C GLU A 384 13.31 -7.38 20.86
N LYS A 385 12.69 -6.86 19.77
CA LYS A 385 12.44 -7.60 18.52
C LYS A 385 11.57 -8.87 18.72
N GLU A 386 10.77 -8.94 19.77
CA GLU A 386 9.75 -9.96 19.91
C GLU A 386 8.68 -9.81 18.81
N ILE A 387 8.41 -8.56 18.43
CA ILE A 387 7.61 -8.18 17.26
C ILE A 387 8.52 -7.44 16.29
N ARG A 388 8.65 -7.95 15.06
CA ARG A 388 9.44 -7.33 14.01
C ARG A 388 8.57 -6.39 13.18
N LEU A 389 9.03 -5.15 12.98
CA LEU A 389 8.41 -4.20 12.04
C LEU A 389 9.20 -4.19 10.72
N ILE A 390 8.54 -4.42 9.61
CA ILE A 390 9.14 -4.45 8.28
C ILE A 390 8.47 -3.41 7.39
N PRO A 391 9.23 -2.44 6.87
CA PRO A 391 10.67 -2.22 7.04
C PRO A 391 11.01 -1.62 8.42
N GLU A 392 12.21 -1.88 8.91
CA GLU A 392 12.67 -1.46 10.25
C GLU A 392 12.58 0.05 10.49
N ARG A 393 12.69 0.87 9.44
CA ARG A 393 12.51 2.34 9.56
C ARG A 393 11.15 2.75 10.16
N MET A 394 10.13 1.89 10.12
CA MET A 394 8.81 2.15 10.72
C MET A 394 8.84 2.14 12.25
N GLU A 395 9.88 1.60 12.86
CA GLU A 395 10.08 1.67 14.31
C GLU A 395 10.18 3.12 14.81
N LYS A 396 10.80 4.01 14.03
CA LYS A 396 10.85 5.43 14.36
C LYS A 396 9.45 6.04 14.47
N THR A 397 8.56 5.72 13.54
CA THR A 397 7.18 6.19 13.56
C THR A 397 6.41 5.58 14.73
N TYR A 398 6.63 4.27 14.98
CA TYR A 398 6.03 3.56 16.11
C TYR A 398 6.40 4.22 17.44
N PHE A 399 7.69 4.45 17.70
CA PHE A 399 8.15 5.06 18.96
C PHE A 399 7.72 6.52 19.10
N ASN A 400 7.67 7.31 18.03
CA ASN A 400 7.11 8.66 18.09
C ASN A 400 5.68 8.69 18.62
N TRP A 401 4.85 7.72 18.23
CA TRP A 401 3.47 7.61 18.72
C TRP A 401 3.40 7.09 20.16
N THR A 402 4.23 6.11 20.53
CA THR A 402 4.19 5.51 21.86
C THR A 402 4.79 6.43 22.93
N ASP A 403 5.82 7.19 22.61
CA ASP A 403 6.47 8.13 23.54
C ASP A 403 5.57 9.32 23.91
N ASN A 404 4.62 9.68 23.05
CA ASN A 404 3.71 10.81 23.24
C ASN A 404 2.26 10.35 23.44
N ILE A 405 2.04 9.09 23.80
CA ILE A 405 0.68 8.57 23.92
C ILE A 405 -0.08 9.19 25.11
N LYS A 406 -1.32 9.59 24.85
CA LYS A 406 -2.24 10.12 25.87
C LYS A 406 -3.32 9.09 26.15
N ASP A 407 -4.08 9.30 27.24
CA ASP A 407 -5.27 8.50 27.53
C ASP A 407 -6.20 8.49 26.32
N TRP A 408 -6.65 7.30 25.95
CA TRP A 408 -7.48 7.09 24.77
C TRP A 408 -8.96 7.31 25.10
N CYS A 409 -9.60 8.29 24.49
CA CYS A 409 -11.05 8.47 24.57
C CYS A 409 -11.75 7.40 23.71
N ILE A 410 -12.51 6.52 24.36
CA ILE A 410 -13.15 5.34 23.73
C ILE A 410 -14.65 5.51 23.52
N SER A 411 -15.31 6.52 24.09
CA SER A 411 -16.74 6.73 23.90
C SER A 411 -17.04 7.60 22.66
N ARG A 412 -18.10 7.24 21.95
CA ARG A 412 -18.63 7.95 20.78
C ARG A 412 -20.13 8.14 20.95
N GLN A 413 -20.65 9.30 20.63
CA GLN A 413 -22.06 9.65 20.71
C GLN A 413 -22.79 9.23 19.43
N LEU A 414 -22.67 7.94 19.10
CA LEU A 414 -23.22 7.30 17.91
C LEU A 414 -24.28 6.27 18.29
N TRP A 415 -25.06 5.84 17.32
CA TRP A 415 -25.98 4.72 17.48
C TRP A 415 -25.42 3.42 16.92
N TRP A 416 -24.58 3.52 15.88
CA TRP A 416 -23.94 2.37 15.25
C TRP A 416 -22.59 2.05 15.89
N GLY A 417 -22.50 0.94 16.58
CA GLY A 417 -21.30 0.45 17.26
C GLY A 417 -21.63 -0.38 18.50
N HIS A 418 -20.61 -0.87 19.16
CA HIS A 418 -20.72 -1.59 20.42
C HIS A 418 -21.18 -0.64 21.53
N ARG A 419 -22.32 -0.90 22.10
CA ARG A 419 -22.85 -0.08 23.19
C ARG A 419 -22.04 -0.29 24.46
N ILE A 420 -21.71 0.79 25.16
CA ILE A 420 -20.90 0.73 26.38
C ILE A 420 -21.65 -0.06 27.47
N PRO A 421 -21.02 -1.09 28.10
CA PRO A 421 -21.65 -1.95 29.08
C PRO A 421 -21.63 -1.31 30.49
N ALA A 422 -22.09 -0.07 30.57
CA ALA A 422 -22.26 0.69 31.81
C ALA A 422 -23.72 1.05 31.98
N TYR A 423 -24.22 0.91 33.20
CA TYR A 423 -25.63 1.06 33.55
C TYR A 423 -25.74 2.05 34.71
N TYR A 424 -26.63 3.02 34.59
CA TYR A 424 -26.89 4.03 35.61
C TYR A 424 -28.15 3.66 36.37
N CYS A 425 -28.03 3.53 37.68
CA CYS A 425 -29.20 3.29 38.52
C CYS A 425 -30.13 4.51 38.49
N ASP A 426 -31.38 4.34 38.06
CA ASP A 426 -32.34 5.41 37.92
C ASP A 426 -32.72 6.05 39.30
N SER A 427 -32.51 5.29 40.40
CA SER A 427 -32.85 5.75 41.74
C SER A 427 -31.75 6.59 42.41
N CYS A 428 -30.46 6.30 42.16
CA CYS A 428 -29.36 6.95 42.89
C CYS A 428 -28.22 7.45 42.01
N GLY A 429 -28.27 7.22 40.69
CA GLY A 429 -27.23 7.63 39.75
C GLY A 429 -25.93 6.82 39.80
N GLU A 430 -25.88 5.75 40.59
CA GLU A 430 -24.69 4.88 40.67
C GLU A 430 -24.41 4.24 39.31
N THR A 431 -23.14 4.23 38.93
CA THR A 431 -22.67 3.60 37.69
C THR A 431 -22.25 2.17 37.95
N VAL A 432 -22.89 1.21 37.30
CA VAL A 432 -22.56 -0.22 37.37
C VAL A 432 -22.03 -0.66 36.01
N VAL A 433 -20.77 -1.11 35.96
CA VAL A 433 -20.21 -1.74 34.76
C VAL A 433 -20.39 -3.25 34.88
N ALA A 434 -21.08 -3.85 33.92
CA ALA A 434 -21.43 -5.27 34.00
C ALA A 434 -21.56 -5.87 32.59
N ARG A 435 -21.29 -7.18 32.53
CA ARG A 435 -21.37 -7.97 31.28
C ARG A 435 -22.79 -8.11 30.75
N THR A 436 -23.74 -8.04 31.64
CA THR A 436 -25.19 -8.05 31.35
C THR A 436 -25.87 -6.97 32.19
N GLU A 437 -27.07 -6.58 31.80
CA GLU A 437 -27.86 -5.59 32.56
C GLU A 437 -28.02 -6.04 34.03
N PRO A 438 -27.64 -5.21 35.01
CA PRO A 438 -27.73 -5.56 36.41
C PRO A 438 -29.19 -5.57 36.88
N THR A 439 -29.52 -6.49 37.74
CA THR A 439 -30.88 -6.63 38.30
C THR A 439 -31.10 -5.82 39.57
N VAL A 440 -30.03 -5.53 40.32
CA VAL A 440 -30.06 -4.79 41.60
C VAL A 440 -28.88 -3.86 41.70
N CYS A 441 -29.12 -2.61 42.09
CA CYS A 441 -28.07 -1.66 42.38
C CYS A 441 -27.29 -2.01 43.67
N PRO A 442 -25.95 -2.14 43.60
CA PRO A 442 -25.18 -2.48 44.79
C PRO A 442 -25.19 -1.41 45.88
N LYS A 443 -25.55 -0.16 45.51
CA LYS A 443 -25.54 0.97 46.44
C LYS A 443 -26.88 1.20 47.13
N CYS A 444 -27.99 1.14 46.38
CA CYS A 444 -29.28 1.55 46.92
C CYS A 444 -30.37 0.45 46.81
N GLY A 445 -30.08 -0.70 46.18
CA GLY A 445 -31.06 -1.75 45.98
C GLY A 445 -32.09 -1.48 44.88
N GLY A 446 -31.96 -0.39 44.15
CA GLY A 446 -32.85 -0.08 42.99
C GLY A 446 -32.74 -1.12 41.87
N THR A 447 -33.81 -1.35 41.13
CA THR A 447 -33.92 -2.41 40.11
C THR A 447 -34.06 -1.89 38.67
N HIS A 448 -34.08 -0.60 38.50
CA HIS A 448 -34.18 0.05 37.19
C HIS A 448 -32.88 0.73 36.81
N PHE A 449 -32.45 0.46 35.58
CA PHE A 449 -31.19 0.98 35.06
C PHE A 449 -31.36 1.54 33.66
N THR A 450 -30.64 2.61 33.38
CA THR A 450 -30.48 3.15 32.02
C THR A 450 -29.06 2.83 31.55
N GLN A 451 -28.93 2.10 30.43
CA GLN A 451 -27.63 1.81 29.85
C GLN A 451 -27.05 3.08 29.21
N ASP A 452 -25.73 3.24 29.32
CA ASP A 452 -24.98 4.34 28.67
C ASP A 452 -25.41 4.47 27.19
N PRO A 453 -25.80 5.68 26.73
CA PRO A 453 -26.24 5.85 25.34
C PRO A 453 -25.11 5.80 24.31
N ASP A 454 -23.87 5.97 24.74
CA ASP A 454 -22.72 6.03 23.86
C ASP A 454 -22.29 4.64 23.38
N THR A 455 -21.58 4.62 22.26
CA THR A 455 -20.92 3.44 21.73
C THR A 455 -19.40 3.55 21.86
N LEU A 456 -18.71 2.45 21.71
CA LEU A 456 -17.25 2.40 21.73
C LEU A 456 -16.67 2.82 20.37
N ASP A 457 -15.50 3.41 20.40
CA ASP A 457 -14.63 3.63 19.23
C ASP A 457 -14.44 2.33 18.46
N THR A 458 -14.55 2.37 17.13
CA THR A 458 -14.38 1.19 16.26
C THR A 458 -13.04 0.49 16.51
N TRP A 459 -12.00 1.24 16.83
CA TRP A 459 -10.68 0.71 17.11
C TRP A 459 -10.60 -0.11 18.41
N PHE A 460 -11.59 0.00 19.30
CA PHE A 460 -11.66 -0.82 20.51
C PHE A 460 -11.93 -2.29 20.18
N SER A 461 -12.89 -2.56 19.29
CA SER A 461 -13.15 -3.93 18.81
C SER A 461 -12.08 -4.42 17.86
N SER A 462 -11.59 -3.55 16.95
CA SER A 462 -10.55 -3.90 15.98
C SER A 462 -9.22 -4.27 16.66
N ALA A 463 -8.93 -3.72 17.84
CA ALA A 463 -7.75 -4.05 18.63
C ALA A 463 -7.74 -5.50 19.16
N LEU A 464 -8.91 -6.15 19.20
CA LEU A 464 -9.06 -7.53 19.70
C LEU A 464 -9.00 -8.57 18.58
N TRP A 465 -8.92 -8.13 17.33
CA TRP A 465 -9.09 -8.93 16.12
C TRP A 465 -8.24 -10.19 16.08
N PRO A 466 -6.95 -10.18 16.44
CA PRO A 466 -6.10 -11.39 16.38
C PRO A 466 -6.55 -12.55 17.26
N PHE A 467 -7.30 -12.30 18.34
CA PHE A 467 -7.74 -13.31 19.27
C PHE A 467 -9.27 -13.44 19.39
N SER A 468 -10.01 -12.35 19.21
CA SER A 468 -11.48 -12.42 19.23
C SER A 468 -12.04 -13.23 18.05
N THR A 469 -11.38 -13.19 16.89
CA THR A 469 -11.77 -13.99 15.73
C THR A 469 -11.58 -15.49 15.93
N LEU A 470 -10.72 -15.88 16.86
CA LEU A 470 -10.41 -17.26 17.18
C LEU A 470 -11.21 -17.78 18.40
N GLY A 471 -12.19 -17.00 18.87
CA GLY A 471 -13.16 -17.42 19.88
C GLY A 471 -12.94 -16.87 21.29
N TRP A 472 -11.87 -16.06 21.53
CA TRP A 472 -11.71 -15.41 22.83
C TRP A 472 -12.98 -14.58 23.19
N PRO A 473 -13.46 -14.57 24.45
CA PRO A 473 -12.79 -14.95 25.70
C PRO A 473 -12.82 -16.45 26.06
N GLU A 474 -13.41 -17.29 25.24
CA GLU A 474 -13.39 -18.73 25.46
C GLU A 474 -12.02 -19.32 25.09
N LYS A 475 -11.64 -20.41 25.77
CA LYS A 475 -10.43 -21.17 25.44
C LYS A 475 -10.76 -22.20 24.37
N THR A 476 -10.76 -21.75 23.12
CA THR A 476 -11.00 -22.62 21.96
C THR A 476 -9.72 -23.30 21.51
N LYS A 477 -9.84 -24.44 20.84
CA LYS A 477 -8.70 -25.11 20.21
C LYS A 477 -8.06 -24.28 19.12
N GLU A 478 -8.87 -23.51 18.40
CA GLU A 478 -8.42 -22.56 17.38
C GLU A 478 -7.53 -21.47 17.98
N LEU A 479 -7.93 -20.91 19.13
CA LEU A 479 -7.14 -19.90 19.83
C LEU A 479 -5.79 -20.47 20.30
N GLU A 480 -5.80 -21.68 20.86
CA GLU A 480 -4.56 -22.34 21.33
C GLU A 480 -3.60 -22.67 20.18
N TYR A 481 -4.12 -22.98 18.99
CA TYR A 481 -3.33 -23.45 17.86
C TYR A 481 -2.89 -22.32 16.92
N PHE A 482 -3.77 -21.36 16.59
CA PHE A 482 -3.52 -20.31 15.60
C PHE A 482 -3.03 -18.98 16.20
N TYR A 483 -3.08 -18.80 17.53
CA TYR A 483 -2.58 -17.61 18.20
C TYR A 483 -1.25 -17.92 18.92
N PRO A 484 -0.25 -17.01 18.94
CA PRO A 484 -0.20 -15.72 18.23
C PRO A 484 -0.14 -15.88 16.71
N THR A 485 -0.69 -14.92 15.98
CA THR A 485 -0.63 -14.94 14.52
C THR A 485 0.79 -14.69 14.00
N ASP A 486 1.08 -15.02 12.75
CA ASP A 486 2.45 -14.98 12.25
C ASP A 486 2.81 -13.63 11.64
N VAL A 487 1.96 -13.13 10.74
CA VAL A 487 2.20 -11.86 10.03
C VAL A 487 0.94 -11.02 10.03
N LEU A 488 1.08 -9.76 10.40
CA LEU A 488 0.09 -8.73 10.14
C LEU A 488 0.56 -7.93 8.92
N VAL A 489 -0.24 -7.85 7.88
CA VAL A 489 0.00 -6.97 6.71
C VAL A 489 -0.92 -5.79 6.81
N THR A 490 -0.41 -4.57 6.70
CA THR A 490 -1.23 -3.35 6.80
C THR A 490 -0.51 -2.13 6.21
N GLY A 491 -1.27 -1.08 5.89
CA GLY A 491 -0.71 0.22 5.55
C GLY A 491 0.02 0.87 6.73
N TYR A 492 1.07 1.61 6.45
CA TYR A 492 1.83 2.33 7.50
C TYR A 492 1.01 3.45 8.17
N ASP A 493 -0.04 3.92 7.52
CA ASP A 493 -0.90 5.01 7.99
C ASP A 493 -1.77 4.65 9.20
N ILE A 494 -1.93 3.35 9.50
CA ILE A 494 -2.68 2.88 10.67
C ILE A 494 -1.82 2.24 11.76
N ILE A 495 -0.53 2.57 11.82
CA ILE A 495 0.37 2.14 12.91
C ILE A 495 -0.23 2.49 14.28
N PHE A 496 -0.61 3.76 14.46
CA PHE A 496 -1.18 4.23 15.72
C PHE A 496 -2.56 3.66 15.98
N PHE A 497 -3.44 3.73 14.98
CA PHE A 497 -4.84 3.36 15.16
C PHE A 497 -5.06 1.88 15.45
N TRP A 498 -4.28 1.02 14.82
CA TRP A 498 -4.54 -0.41 14.86
C TRP A 498 -3.38 -1.24 15.40
N VAL A 499 -2.18 -1.07 14.86
CA VAL A 499 -1.02 -1.92 15.24
C VAL A 499 -0.68 -1.79 16.72
N ILE A 500 -0.47 -0.56 17.21
CA ILE A 500 -0.16 -0.29 18.63
C ILE A 500 -1.28 -0.82 19.53
N ARG A 501 -2.54 -0.58 19.15
CA ARG A 501 -3.70 -1.00 19.92
C ARG A 501 -3.86 -2.51 20.00
N MET A 502 -3.61 -3.24 18.93
CA MET A 502 -3.58 -4.70 18.94
C MET A 502 -2.46 -5.24 19.86
N ILE A 503 -1.29 -4.62 19.81
CA ILE A 503 -0.14 -5.09 20.60
C ILE A 503 -0.43 -4.96 22.08
N PHE A 504 -0.81 -3.79 22.59
CA PHE A 504 -1.09 -3.65 24.02
C PHE A 504 -2.30 -4.48 24.46
N SER A 505 -3.33 -4.62 23.60
CA SER A 505 -4.50 -5.46 23.89
C SER A 505 -4.14 -6.94 23.96
N GLY A 506 -3.27 -7.42 23.08
CA GLY A 506 -2.75 -8.78 23.13
C GLY A 506 -2.02 -9.07 24.43
N TYR A 507 -1.09 -8.21 24.84
CA TYR A 507 -0.39 -8.38 26.12
C TYR A 507 -1.32 -8.28 27.32
N GLU A 508 -2.28 -7.35 27.32
CA GLU A 508 -3.20 -7.16 28.44
C GLU A 508 -4.21 -8.32 28.58
N GLN A 509 -4.72 -8.88 27.47
CA GLN A 509 -5.77 -9.89 27.51
C GLN A 509 -5.25 -11.32 27.39
N MET A 510 -4.22 -11.55 26.60
CA MET A 510 -3.64 -12.85 26.32
C MET A 510 -2.34 -13.12 27.05
N GLY A 511 -1.65 -12.08 27.54
CA GLY A 511 -0.35 -12.20 28.22
C GLY A 511 0.83 -12.37 27.25
N GLU A 512 0.61 -12.30 25.95
CA GLU A 512 1.64 -12.41 24.93
C GLU A 512 1.31 -11.59 23.67
N LYS A 513 2.30 -11.49 22.77
CA LYS A 513 2.18 -10.75 21.51
C LYS A 513 1.04 -11.27 20.63
N PRO A 514 0.32 -10.37 19.92
CA PRO A 514 -0.76 -10.79 19.01
C PRO A 514 -0.27 -11.32 17.68
N PHE A 515 0.94 -10.96 17.26
CA PHE A 515 1.59 -11.37 16.01
C PHE A 515 3.12 -11.28 16.14
N LYS A 516 3.84 -12.04 15.30
CA LYS A 516 5.32 -12.09 15.30
C LYS A 516 5.94 -10.98 14.44
N THR A 517 5.30 -10.65 13.33
CA THR A 517 5.81 -9.69 12.34
C THR A 517 4.71 -8.77 11.86
N VAL A 518 5.02 -7.49 11.67
CA VAL A 518 4.17 -6.52 10.97
C VAL A 518 4.85 -6.12 9.68
N LEU A 519 4.24 -6.47 8.56
CA LEU A 519 4.68 -6.09 7.23
C LEU A 519 3.88 -4.88 6.75
N PHE A 520 4.53 -3.74 6.64
CA PHE A 520 3.91 -2.52 6.17
C PHE A 520 4.02 -2.38 4.66
N HIS A 521 2.94 -2.00 4.04
CA HIS A 521 2.92 -1.51 2.67
C HIS A 521 2.69 0.01 2.62
N GLY A 522 3.04 0.63 1.51
CA GLY A 522 2.77 2.03 1.24
C GLY A 522 1.39 2.25 0.63
N LEU A 523 1.11 3.49 0.28
CA LEU A 523 -0.14 3.88 -0.35
C LEU A 523 -0.05 3.71 -1.88
N VAL A 524 -1.16 3.31 -2.50
CA VAL A 524 -1.28 3.32 -3.95
C VAL A 524 -1.69 4.72 -4.41
N ARG A 525 -0.86 5.32 -5.26
CA ARG A 525 -1.04 6.66 -5.80
C ARG A 525 -1.35 6.60 -7.30
N ASP A 526 -1.95 7.64 -7.83
CA ASP A 526 -2.13 7.77 -9.29
C ASP A 526 -0.79 7.95 -10.02
N SER A 527 -0.82 7.97 -11.34
CA SER A 527 0.39 8.13 -12.19
C SER A 527 1.14 9.44 -11.93
N GLN A 528 0.48 10.46 -11.37
CA GLN A 528 1.08 11.74 -11.00
C GLN A 528 1.61 11.76 -9.56
N GLY A 529 1.43 10.67 -8.81
CA GLY A 529 1.87 10.56 -7.41
C GLY A 529 0.90 11.15 -6.39
N ARG A 530 -0.33 11.51 -6.78
CA ARG A 530 -1.36 12.00 -5.87
C ARG A 530 -2.08 10.85 -5.18
N LYS A 531 -2.51 11.05 -3.95
CA LYS A 531 -3.36 10.09 -3.25
C LYS A 531 -4.66 9.88 -4.04
N MET A 532 -5.03 8.63 -4.27
CA MET A 532 -6.31 8.30 -4.90
C MET A 532 -7.47 8.59 -3.94
N SER A 533 -8.46 9.35 -4.41
CA SER A 533 -9.67 9.64 -3.64
C SER A 533 -10.88 9.81 -4.55
N LYS A 534 -12.08 9.56 -4.01
CA LYS A 534 -13.34 9.78 -4.75
C LYS A 534 -13.56 11.27 -5.06
N SER A 535 -13.13 12.15 -4.15
CA SER A 535 -13.27 13.61 -4.31
C SER A 535 -12.41 14.18 -5.45
N LEU A 536 -11.23 13.59 -5.71
CA LEU A 536 -10.35 13.98 -6.81
C LEU A 536 -10.72 13.31 -8.14
N GLY A 537 -11.65 12.33 -8.14
CA GLY A 537 -12.04 11.59 -9.33
C GLY A 537 -10.94 10.74 -9.96
N ASN A 538 -9.84 10.48 -9.22
CA ASN A 538 -8.69 9.69 -9.66
C ASN A 538 -8.67 8.28 -9.05
N GLY A 539 -9.73 7.89 -8.35
CA GLY A 539 -9.88 6.53 -7.79
C GLY A 539 -10.15 5.51 -8.90
N ILE A 540 -9.42 4.41 -8.88
CA ILE A 540 -9.59 3.30 -9.83
C ILE A 540 -10.24 2.14 -9.08
N ASP A 541 -11.34 1.61 -9.63
CA ASP A 541 -11.99 0.40 -9.09
C ASP A 541 -11.20 -0.84 -9.50
N PRO A 542 -10.72 -1.66 -8.54
CA PRO A 542 -10.05 -2.91 -8.86
C PRO A 542 -10.87 -3.85 -9.76
N LEU A 543 -12.19 -3.87 -9.61
CA LEU A 543 -13.07 -4.73 -10.41
C LEU A 543 -13.05 -4.35 -11.89
N GLU A 544 -13.01 -3.06 -12.23
CA GLU A 544 -12.93 -2.61 -13.62
C GLU A 544 -11.64 -3.11 -14.29
N ILE A 545 -10.55 -3.16 -13.52
CA ILE A 545 -9.27 -3.69 -14.00
C ILE A 545 -9.33 -5.21 -14.15
N ILE A 546 -9.91 -5.91 -13.19
CA ILE A 546 -10.10 -7.37 -13.23
C ILE A 546 -10.99 -7.76 -14.42
N ASP A 547 -12.09 -7.05 -14.62
CA ASP A 547 -13.01 -7.29 -15.74
C ASP A 547 -12.35 -7.08 -17.11
N LYS A 548 -11.37 -6.18 -17.22
CA LYS A 548 -10.69 -5.89 -18.48
C LYS A 548 -9.46 -6.74 -18.74
N TYR A 549 -8.69 -7.05 -17.69
CA TYR A 549 -7.36 -7.64 -17.83
C TYR A 549 -7.16 -8.94 -17.06
N GLY A 550 -8.10 -9.32 -16.19
CA GLY A 550 -8.00 -10.45 -15.27
C GLY A 550 -7.34 -10.10 -13.93
N ALA A 551 -7.65 -10.88 -12.91
CA ALA A 551 -7.13 -10.71 -11.57
C ALA A 551 -5.61 -10.93 -11.51
N ASP A 552 -5.07 -11.91 -12.23
CA ASP A 552 -3.63 -12.21 -12.26
C ASP A 552 -2.79 -11.02 -12.74
N ALA A 553 -3.24 -10.30 -13.77
CA ALA A 553 -2.53 -9.13 -14.29
C ALA A 553 -2.53 -7.98 -13.27
N LEU A 554 -3.63 -7.75 -12.57
CA LEU A 554 -3.71 -6.75 -11.51
C LEU A 554 -2.80 -7.12 -10.34
N ARG A 555 -2.88 -8.35 -9.83
CA ARG A 555 -2.08 -8.85 -8.69
C ARG A 555 -0.58 -8.68 -8.98
N LEU A 556 -0.13 -9.12 -10.14
CA LEU A 556 1.27 -8.99 -10.53
C LEU A 556 1.70 -7.51 -10.62
N THR A 557 0.83 -6.62 -11.13
CA THR A 557 1.11 -5.18 -11.24
C THR A 557 1.28 -4.52 -9.89
N LEU A 558 0.47 -4.92 -8.89
CA LEU A 558 0.52 -4.35 -7.55
C LEU A 558 1.80 -4.74 -6.79
N ILE A 559 2.43 -5.84 -7.15
CA ILE A 559 3.60 -6.36 -6.43
C ILE A 559 4.91 -6.06 -7.16
N THR A 560 4.91 -6.09 -8.49
CA THR A 560 6.15 -5.86 -9.27
C THR A 560 6.74 -4.48 -9.00
N GLY A 561 8.00 -4.46 -8.55
CA GLY A 561 8.71 -3.22 -8.22
C GLY A 561 8.25 -2.54 -6.93
N ASN A 562 7.41 -3.21 -6.14
CA ASN A 562 6.99 -2.72 -4.82
C ASN A 562 7.95 -3.22 -3.73
N ALA A 563 8.32 -2.33 -2.82
CA ALA A 563 9.14 -2.64 -1.65
C ALA A 563 8.38 -2.31 -0.36
N PRO A 564 8.62 -3.02 0.74
CA PRO A 564 7.94 -2.80 2.00
C PRO A 564 7.95 -1.33 2.45
N GLY A 565 6.78 -0.82 2.83
CA GLY A 565 6.59 0.54 3.35
C GLY A 565 6.77 1.68 2.34
N ASN A 566 6.94 1.39 1.05
CA ASN A 566 7.05 2.41 0.01
C ASN A 566 5.71 2.62 -0.70
N ASP A 567 5.38 3.89 -0.96
CA ASP A 567 4.25 4.23 -1.83
C ASP A 567 4.54 3.77 -3.26
N MET A 568 3.51 3.30 -3.95
CA MET A 568 3.61 2.92 -5.34
C MET A 568 2.72 3.79 -6.24
N ARG A 569 3.19 4.08 -7.45
CA ARG A 569 2.38 4.70 -8.49
C ARG A 569 1.77 3.64 -9.38
N PHE A 570 0.46 3.74 -9.58
CA PHE A 570 -0.27 2.82 -10.43
C PHE A 570 -0.33 3.34 -11.88
N TYR A 571 0.08 2.49 -12.82
CA TYR A 571 0.11 2.77 -14.26
C TYR A 571 -0.65 1.68 -15.02
N MET A 572 -1.57 2.08 -15.89
CA MET A 572 -2.35 1.15 -16.72
C MET A 572 -1.46 0.36 -17.70
N GLU A 573 -0.39 0.99 -18.21
CA GLU A 573 0.57 0.37 -19.12
C GLU A 573 1.28 -0.84 -18.47
N ARG A 574 1.47 -0.80 -17.15
CA ARG A 574 2.02 -1.95 -16.40
C ARG A 574 1.04 -3.11 -16.33
N VAL A 575 -0.26 -2.83 -16.18
CA VAL A 575 -1.30 -3.88 -16.22
C VAL A 575 -1.32 -4.56 -17.58
N GLU A 576 -1.23 -3.79 -18.67
CA GLU A 576 -1.15 -4.31 -20.03
C GLU A 576 0.11 -5.16 -20.27
N ALA A 577 1.26 -4.70 -19.77
CA ALA A 577 2.50 -5.46 -19.84
C ALA A 577 2.39 -6.81 -19.10
N ASN A 578 1.78 -6.82 -17.90
CA ASN A 578 1.61 -8.04 -17.12
C ASN A 578 0.56 -8.99 -17.72
N ARG A 579 -0.49 -8.46 -18.37
CA ARG A 579 -1.37 -9.30 -19.21
C ARG A 579 -0.60 -9.93 -20.38
N ASN A 580 0.30 -9.19 -21.01
CA ASN A 580 1.13 -9.73 -22.09
C ASN A 580 2.10 -10.80 -21.58
N PHE A 581 2.61 -10.65 -20.34
CA PHE A 581 3.38 -11.71 -19.68
C PHE A 581 2.53 -12.98 -19.48
N ALA A 582 1.30 -12.84 -18.98
CA ALA A 582 0.37 -13.98 -18.86
C ALA A 582 0.19 -14.69 -20.22
N ASN A 583 -0.03 -13.92 -21.30
CA ASN A 583 -0.14 -14.49 -22.66
C ASN A 583 1.15 -15.20 -23.12
N LYS A 584 2.33 -14.69 -22.74
CA LYS A 584 3.60 -15.35 -23.07
C LYS A 584 3.73 -16.69 -22.36
N VAL A 585 3.41 -16.74 -21.06
CA VAL A 585 3.38 -17.99 -20.28
C VAL A 585 2.39 -18.99 -20.90
N TRP A 586 1.20 -18.52 -21.24
CA TRP A 586 0.17 -19.33 -21.89
C TRP A 586 0.63 -19.93 -23.22
N ASN A 587 1.22 -19.12 -24.08
CA ASN A 587 1.71 -19.55 -25.39
C ASN A 587 2.88 -20.53 -25.29
N ALA A 588 3.81 -20.30 -24.36
CA ALA A 588 4.90 -21.24 -24.07
C ALA A 588 4.35 -22.60 -23.60
N SER A 589 3.37 -22.57 -22.71
CA SER A 589 2.70 -23.78 -22.20
C SER A 589 1.96 -24.54 -23.32
N ARG A 590 1.26 -23.80 -24.20
CA ARG A 590 0.64 -24.41 -25.39
C ARG A 590 1.67 -25.07 -26.31
N PHE A 591 2.77 -24.40 -26.59
CA PHE A 591 3.85 -24.96 -27.41
C PHE A 591 4.37 -26.27 -26.82
N ILE A 592 4.59 -26.33 -25.51
CA ILE A 592 5.04 -27.53 -24.81
C ILE A 592 4.00 -28.64 -24.93
N LEU A 593 2.74 -28.35 -24.60
CA LEU A 593 1.64 -29.33 -24.71
C LEU A 593 1.48 -29.91 -26.13
N MET A 594 1.58 -29.08 -27.16
CA MET A 594 1.50 -29.51 -28.54
C MET A 594 2.65 -30.47 -28.92
N ASN A 595 3.85 -30.24 -28.39
CA ASN A 595 5.01 -31.12 -28.64
C ASN A 595 4.98 -32.40 -27.81
N MET A 596 4.20 -32.44 -26.74
CA MET A 596 3.94 -33.62 -25.90
C MET A 596 2.78 -34.49 -26.44
N GLU A 597 1.93 -33.92 -27.30
CA GLU A 597 0.75 -34.63 -27.80
C GLU A 597 1.13 -35.92 -28.54
N GLY A 598 0.53 -37.05 -28.13
CA GLY A 598 0.78 -38.34 -28.67
C GLY A 598 2.15 -38.98 -28.33
N LYS A 599 2.91 -38.34 -27.42
CA LYS A 599 4.20 -38.85 -26.92
C LYS A 599 4.10 -39.24 -25.47
N GLU A 600 4.75 -40.32 -25.07
CA GLU A 600 4.95 -40.65 -23.66
C GLU A 600 6.23 -39.95 -23.18
N VAL A 601 6.05 -38.90 -22.35
CA VAL A 601 7.18 -38.24 -21.68
C VAL A 601 7.60 -39.14 -20.51
N PRO A 602 8.87 -39.59 -20.45
CA PRO A 602 9.32 -40.45 -19.36
C PRO A 602 9.20 -39.74 -17.99
N ALA A 603 9.00 -40.53 -16.94
CA ALA A 603 8.96 -40.02 -15.59
C ALA A 603 10.32 -39.42 -15.15
N ASP A 604 11.41 -39.94 -15.70
CA ASP A 604 12.78 -39.46 -15.51
C ASP A 604 13.59 -39.65 -16.80
N ALA A 605 14.23 -38.57 -17.25
CA ALA A 605 15.15 -38.57 -18.40
C ALA A 605 16.52 -37.98 -18.03
N SER A 606 16.84 -37.93 -16.75
CA SER A 606 18.07 -37.27 -16.22
C SER A 606 19.37 -37.87 -16.75
N ALA A 607 19.33 -39.12 -17.21
CA ALA A 607 20.50 -39.81 -17.80
C ALA A 607 20.90 -39.30 -19.20
N HIS A 608 20.00 -38.58 -19.90
CA HIS A 608 20.19 -38.15 -21.29
C HIS A 608 20.18 -36.61 -21.45
N LEU A 609 20.41 -35.86 -20.35
CA LEU A 609 20.43 -34.41 -20.39
C LEU A 609 21.62 -33.85 -21.17
N GLU A 610 21.32 -32.96 -22.10
CA GLU A 610 22.31 -32.21 -22.84
C GLU A 610 22.69 -30.89 -22.09
N PRO A 611 23.78 -30.19 -22.49
CA PRO A 611 24.22 -28.99 -21.79
C PRO A 611 23.14 -27.91 -21.59
N ALA A 612 22.27 -27.68 -22.58
CA ALA A 612 21.17 -26.71 -22.45
C ALA A 612 20.12 -27.16 -21.41
N ASP A 613 19.86 -28.48 -21.30
CA ASP A 613 18.91 -29.01 -20.31
C ASP A 613 19.47 -28.81 -18.89
N LYS A 614 20.74 -29.14 -18.69
CA LYS A 614 21.43 -28.97 -17.42
C LYS A 614 21.50 -27.49 -17.03
N TRP A 615 21.81 -26.62 -18.00
CA TRP A 615 21.82 -25.17 -17.79
C TRP A 615 20.49 -24.65 -17.25
N ILE A 616 19.37 -24.94 -17.92
CA ILE A 616 18.08 -24.38 -17.51
C ILE A 616 17.60 -24.98 -16.18
N LEU A 617 17.89 -26.28 -15.91
CA LEU A 617 17.59 -26.90 -14.61
C LEU A 617 18.41 -26.28 -13.48
N SER A 618 19.70 -25.98 -13.73
CA SER A 618 20.55 -25.32 -12.75
C SER A 618 20.13 -23.87 -12.49
N ARG A 619 19.76 -23.14 -13.54
CA ARG A 619 19.21 -21.79 -13.43
C ARG A 619 17.90 -21.75 -12.63
N LEU A 620 16.96 -22.68 -12.94
CA LEU A 620 15.73 -22.82 -12.16
C LEU A 620 16.02 -23.10 -10.68
N ASN A 621 16.95 -24.01 -10.42
CA ASN A 621 17.34 -24.41 -9.06
C ASN A 621 17.88 -23.23 -8.24
N ASN A 622 18.70 -22.37 -8.87
CA ASN A 622 19.17 -21.12 -8.26
C ASN A 622 18.01 -20.14 -8.02
N VAL A 623 17.10 -19.99 -8.99
CA VAL A 623 15.90 -19.14 -8.86
C VAL A 623 14.98 -19.63 -7.74
N VAL A 624 14.79 -20.95 -7.60
CA VAL A 624 14.02 -21.52 -6.46
C VAL A 624 14.57 -21.05 -5.12
N LYS A 625 15.90 -21.11 -4.95
CA LYS A 625 16.55 -20.64 -3.74
C LYS A 625 16.36 -19.13 -3.53
N GLU A 626 16.69 -18.32 -4.55
CA GLU A 626 16.60 -16.87 -4.47
C GLU A 626 15.17 -16.39 -4.18
N VAL A 627 14.18 -16.99 -4.85
CA VAL A 627 12.76 -16.67 -4.63
C VAL A 627 12.33 -17.05 -3.23
N THR A 628 12.69 -18.25 -2.76
CA THR A 628 12.35 -18.69 -1.39
C THR A 628 12.96 -17.78 -0.35
N ASP A 629 14.25 -17.43 -0.48
CA ASP A 629 14.94 -16.54 0.46
C ASP A 629 14.29 -15.13 0.49
N ASN A 630 13.93 -14.58 -0.67
CA ASN A 630 13.25 -13.28 -0.75
C ASN A 630 11.82 -13.34 -0.16
N MET A 631 11.08 -14.42 -0.41
CA MET A 631 9.75 -14.61 0.16
C MET A 631 9.79 -14.70 1.69
N GLU A 632 10.74 -15.44 2.25
CA GLU A 632 10.94 -15.55 3.72
C GLU A 632 11.37 -14.20 4.34
N ASN A 633 12.02 -13.33 3.57
CA ASN A 633 12.40 -11.98 4.00
C ASN A 633 11.35 -10.90 3.66
N PHE A 634 10.18 -11.29 3.15
CA PHE A 634 9.08 -10.40 2.75
C PHE A 634 9.41 -9.45 1.59
N GLU A 635 10.44 -9.74 0.81
CA GLU A 635 10.82 -9.01 -0.40
C GLU A 635 10.02 -9.52 -1.62
N LEU A 636 8.69 -9.44 -1.54
CA LEU A 636 7.76 -10.06 -2.49
C LEU A 636 7.96 -9.54 -3.92
N GLY A 637 8.23 -8.25 -4.06
CA GLY A 637 8.48 -7.63 -5.37
C GLY A 637 9.79 -8.09 -6.02
N VAL A 638 10.84 -8.31 -5.21
CA VAL A 638 12.12 -8.88 -5.68
C VAL A 638 11.94 -10.34 -6.08
N ALA A 639 11.25 -11.13 -5.25
CA ALA A 639 10.98 -12.54 -5.52
C ALA A 639 10.26 -12.72 -6.86
N VAL A 640 9.18 -12.00 -7.12
CA VAL A 640 8.43 -12.15 -8.38
C VAL A 640 9.21 -11.66 -9.60
N GLN A 641 10.08 -10.65 -9.45
CA GLN A 641 10.93 -10.22 -10.55
C GLN A 641 11.89 -11.32 -11.00
N LYS A 642 12.46 -12.08 -10.05
CA LYS A 642 13.28 -13.26 -10.36
C LYS A 642 12.52 -14.32 -11.14
N VAL A 643 11.29 -14.60 -10.76
CA VAL A 643 10.42 -15.55 -11.48
C VAL A 643 10.10 -15.04 -12.89
N TYR A 644 9.77 -13.75 -12.99
CA TYR A 644 9.46 -13.09 -14.27
C TYR A 644 10.64 -13.17 -15.24
N ASP A 645 11.83 -12.74 -14.80
CA ASP A 645 13.05 -12.74 -15.63
C ASP A 645 13.43 -14.16 -16.07
N PHE A 646 13.34 -15.13 -15.16
CA PHE A 646 13.61 -16.52 -15.50
C PHE A 646 12.66 -17.06 -16.58
N ILE A 647 11.36 -16.85 -16.41
CA ILE A 647 10.35 -17.34 -17.37
C ILE A 647 10.49 -16.62 -18.71
N TRP A 648 10.61 -15.30 -18.68
CA TRP A 648 10.62 -14.50 -19.91
C TRP A 648 11.93 -14.68 -20.67
N ASP A 649 13.05 -14.38 -20.02
CA ASP A 649 14.34 -14.29 -20.69
C ASP A 649 15.02 -15.65 -20.84
N GLU A 650 15.11 -16.44 -19.75
CA GLU A 650 15.88 -17.68 -19.80
C GLU A 650 15.09 -18.84 -20.38
N PHE A 651 13.87 -19.07 -19.89
CA PHE A 651 13.06 -20.20 -20.35
C PHE A 651 12.45 -19.98 -21.74
N CYS A 652 11.70 -18.88 -21.93
CA CYS A 652 11.01 -18.65 -23.20
C CYS A 652 11.93 -18.18 -24.32
N ASP A 653 12.80 -17.19 -24.07
CA ASP A 653 13.61 -16.58 -25.14
C ASP A 653 14.86 -17.39 -25.50
N TRP A 654 15.36 -18.22 -24.58
CA TRP A 654 16.54 -19.03 -24.82
C TRP A 654 16.25 -20.53 -24.85
N TYR A 655 15.84 -21.13 -23.73
CA TYR A 655 15.76 -22.58 -23.65
C TYR A 655 14.78 -23.18 -24.66
N ILE A 656 13.58 -22.69 -24.75
CA ILE A 656 12.57 -23.18 -25.71
C ILE A 656 13.12 -23.11 -27.14
N GLU A 657 13.81 -22.01 -27.50
CA GLU A 657 14.37 -21.84 -28.82
C GLU A 657 15.57 -22.79 -29.08
N MET A 658 16.39 -23.04 -28.07
CA MET A 658 17.53 -23.96 -28.16
C MET A 658 17.11 -25.40 -28.42
N VAL A 659 16.00 -25.86 -27.83
CA VAL A 659 15.56 -27.23 -27.90
C VAL A 659 14.63 -27.53 -29.08
N LYS A 660 14.11 -26.53 -29.79
CA LYS A 660 13.26 -26.74 -30.97
C LYS A 660 13.83 -27.70 -31.99
N PRO A 661 15.11 -27.64 -32.40
CA PRO A 661 15.67 -28.63 -33.35
C PRO A 661 15.57 -30.05 -32.85
N ARG A 662 15.78 -30.28 -31.56
CA ARG A 662 15.70 -31.63 -30.94
C ARG A 662 14.25 -32.14 -30.89
N LEU A 663 13.29 -31.28 -30.67
CA LEU A 663 11.86 -31.64 -30.62
C LEU A 663 11.33 -32.13 -31.97
N TYR A 664 11.92 -31.66 -33.07
CA TYR A 664 11.53 -32.01 -34.44
C TYR A 664 12.43 -33.10 -35.06
N ALA A 665 13.55 -33.45 -34.41
CA ALA A 665 14.41 -34.56 -34.86
C ALA A 665 13.68 -35.89 -34.65
N THR A 666 13.89 -36.83 -35.60
CA THR A 666 13.23 -38.15 -35.59
C THR A 666 14.20 -39.29 -35.37
N ASP A 667 15.48 -38.98 -35.28
CA ASP A 667 16.60 -39.95 -35.28
C ASP A 667 17.24 -40.14 -33.89
N ASP A 668 16.89 -39.30 -32.90
CA ASP A 668 17.37 -39.39 -31.52
C ASP A 668 16.20 -39.23 -30.50
N ALA A 669 15.59 -40.34 -30.17
CA ALA A 669 14.48 -40.41 -29.24
C ALA A 669 14.88 -40.07 -27.80
N ASP A 670 16.10 -40.40 -27.39
CA ASP A 670 16.58 -40.10 -26.02
C ASP A 670 16.79 -38.59 -25.80
N SER A 671 17.42 -37.93 -26.77
CA SER A 671 17.58 -36.48 -26.79
C SER A 671 16.23 -35.76 -26.81
N GLN A 672 15.27 -36.21 -27.63
CA GLN A 672 13.92 -35.65 -27.69
C GLN A 672 13.17 -35.84 -26.37
N ASN A 673 13.24 -37.02 -25.75
CA ASN A 673 12.60 -37.31 -24.48
C ASN A 673 13.21 -36.48 -23.34
N ALA A 674 14.54 -36.30 -23.32
CA ALA A 674 15.22 -35.44 -22.36
C ALA A 674 14.76 -33.98 -22.49
N ALA A 675 14.64 -33.44 -23.70
CA ALA A 675 14.15 -32.09 -23.95
C ALA A 675 12.68 -31.95 -23.50
N LEU A 676 11.79 -32.89 -23.80
CA LEU A 676 10.38 -32.84 -23.37
C LEU A 676 10.22 -32.94 -21.86
N TRP A 677 10.97 -33.83 -21.22
CA TRP A 677 10.99 -33.97 -19.77
C TRP A 677 11.47 -32.71 -19.09
N THR A 678 12.54 -32.10 -19.59
CA THR A 678 13.08 -30.83 -19.03
C THR A 678 12.09 -29.68 -19.21
N LEU A 679 11.49 -29.51 -20.37
CA LEU A 679 10.45 -28.51 -20.63
C LEU A 679 9.28 -28.63 -19.64
N LYS A 680 8.77 -29.87 -19.43
CA LYS A 680 7.69 -30.17 -18.49
C LYS A 680 8.10 -29.83 -17.04
N THR A 681 9.27 -30.35 -16.64
CA THR A 681 9.78 -30.17 -15.26
C THR A 681 10.00 -28.69 -14.94
N VAL A 682 10.68 -27.97 -15.82
CA VAL A 682 10.96 -26.53 -15.64
C VAL A 682 9.67 -25.73 -15.63
N LEU A 683 8.73 -26.02 -16.51
CA LEU A 683 7.45 -25.32 -16.54
C LEU A 683 6.65 -25.55 -15.25
N ILE A 684 6.56 -26.80 -14.76
CA ILE A 684 5.83 -27.11 -13.51
C ILE A 684 6.40 -26.33 -12.34
N ASP A 685 7.71 -26.35 -12.14
CA ASP A 685 8.34 -25.66 -11.01
C ASP A 685 8.25 -24.14 -11.16
N ALA A 686 8.41 -23.59 -12.37
CA ALA A 686 8.21 -22.17 -12.64
C ALA A 686 6.76 -21.71 -12.37
N LEU A 687 5.76 -22.53 -12.73
CA LEU A 687 4.36 -22.28 -12.39
C LEU A 687 4.13 -22.32 -10.88
N LYS A 688 4.76 -23.22 -10.15
CA LYS A 688 4.68 -23.26 -8.67
C LYS A 688 5.26 -22.00 -8.04
N LEU A 689 6.40 -21.49 -8.53
CA LEU A 689 6.99 -20.24 -8.07
C LEU A 689 6.12 -19.01 -8.39
N LEU A 690 5.43 -19.03 -9.54
CA LEU A 690 4.56 -17.94 -10.00
C LEU A 690 3.17 -17.97 -9.34
N HIS A 691 2.71 -19.14 -8.87
CA HIS A 691 1.35 -19.36 -8.39
C HIS A 691 0.88 -18.38 -7.29
N PRO A 692 1.67 -18.04 -6.27
CA PRO A 692 1.24 -17.07 -5.28
C PRO A 692 0.85 -15.70 -5.86
N TYR A 693 1.45 -15.32 -6.97
CA TYR A 693 1.26 -14.04 -7.65
C TYR A 693 0.15 -14.07 -8.70
N MET A 694 0.09 -15.14 -9.47
CA MET A 694 -0.85 -15.33 -10.59
C MET A 694 -1.57 -16.68 -10.47
N PRO A 695 -2.49 -16.80 -9.49
CA PRO A 695 -3.04 -18.10 -9.12
C PRO A 695 -3.91 -18.76 -10.19
N PHE A 696 -4.61 -17.98 -11.01
CA PHE A 696 -5.59 -18.53 -11.94
C PHE A 696 -4.94 -19.15 -13.17
N ILE A 697 -4.07 -18.41 -13.85
CA ILE A 697 -3.38 -18.92 -15.04
C ILE A 697 -2.49 -20.11 -14.71
N THR A 698 -1.82 -20.06 -13.56
CA THR A 698 -0.93 -21.15 -13.12
C THR A 698 -1.69 -22.41 -12.79
N GLU A 699 -2.84 -22.33 -12.14
CA GLU A 699 -3.72 -23.47 -11.86
C GLU A 699 -4.23 -24.08 -13.16
N GLU A 700 -4.71 -23.28 -14.11
CA GLU A 700 -5.27 -23.76 -15.38
C GLU A 700 -4.23 -24.51 -16.21
N ILE A 701 -3.03 -23.95 -16.32
CA ILE A 701 -1.93 -24.58 -17.06
C ILE A 701 -1.48 -25.86 -16.34
N PHE A 702 -1.27 -25.79 -15.02
CA PHE A 702 -0.81 -26.92 -14.21
C PHE A 702 -1.76 -28.12 -14.32
N CYS A 703 -3.06 -27.93 -14.13
CA CYS A 703 -4.06 -28.99 -14.22
C CYS A 703 -4.25 -29.53 -15.65
N THR A 704 -3.79 -28.79 -16.67
CA THR A 704 -3.80 -29.25 -18.07
C THR A 704 -2.54 -30.03 -18.39
N LEU A 705 -1.39 -29.61 -17.86
CA LEU A 705 -0.06 -30.16 -18.17
C LEU A 705 0.19 -31.54 -17.53
N GLN A 706 -0.44 -31.82 -16.40
CA GLN A 706 -0.29 -33.03 -15.64
C GLN A 706 -1.63 -33.48 -15.00
N SER A 707 -1.68 -34.73 -14.49
CA SER A 707 -2.85 -35.34 -13.85
C SER A 707 -2.51 -36.05 -12.53
N GLU A 708 -1.28 -35.91 -12.07
CA GLU A 708 -0.78 -36.57 -10.86
C GLU A 708 -1.24 -35.85 -9.60
N GLU A 709 -1.28 -34.51 -9.65
CA GLU A 709 -1.76 -33.63 -8.57
C GLU A 709 -3.07 -32.95 -8.99
N GLU A 710 -4.04 -32.86 -8.08
CA GLU A 710 -5.37 -32.31 -8.36
C GLU A 710 -5.37 -30.79 -8.54
N SER A 711 -4.47 -30.09 -7.88
CA SER A 711 -4.36 -28.63 -7.88
C SER A 711 -2.95 -28.16 -7.49
N ILE A 712 -2.49 -27.09 -8.13
CA ILE A 712 -1.24 -26.42 -7.74
C ILE A 712 -1.35 -25.81 -6.32
N MET A 713 -2.55 -25.47 -5.86
CA MET A 713 -2.82 -24.93 -4.53
C MET A 713 -2.32 -25.80 -3.37
N ILE A 714 -2.35 -27.11 -3.58
CA ILE A 714 -2.00 -28.12 -2.57
C ILE A 714 -0.72 -28.86 -2.94
N SER A 715 -0.05 -28.45 -4.02
CA SER A 715 1.23 -29.02 -4.42
C SER A 715 2.36 -28.48 -3.54
N SER A 716 3.47 -29.22 -3.48
CA SER A 716 4.64 -28.82 -2.70
C SER A 716 5.42 -27.70 -3.39
N TRP A 717 5.89 -26.73 -2.58
CA TRP A 717 6.81 -25.70 -3.01
C TRP A 717 8.14 -26.32 -3.51
N PRO A 718 8.69 -25.84 -4.64
CA PRO A 718 10.00 -26.34 -5.11
C PRO A 718 11.10 -26.08 -4.09
N VAL A 719 12.03 -27.01 -4.01
CA VAL A 719 13.16 -26.96 -3.06
C VAL A 719 14.47 -27.04 -3.84
N TYR A 720 15.45 -26.24 -3.43
CA TYR A 720 16.81 -26.31 -3.98
C TYR A 720 17.41 -27.71 -3.83
N GLN A 721 17.99 -28.23 -4.89
CA GLN A 721 18.60 -29.55 -4.97
C GLN A 721 20.06 -29.42 -5.41
N GLN A 722 21.02 -29.87 -4.57
CA GLN A 722 22.46 -29.73 -4.85
C GLN A 722 22.88 -30.49 -6.11
N GLU A 723 22.22 -31.61 -6.41
CA GLU A 723 22.46 -32.44 -7.58
C GLU A 723 22.05 -31.80 -8.91
N ARG A 724 21.25 -30.76 -8.87
CA ARG A 724 20.84 -29.96 -10.05
C ARG A 724 21.64 -28.66 -10.21
N HIS A 725 22.78 -28.56 -9.55
CA HIS A 725 23.71 -27.43 -9.71
C HIS A 725 24.80 -27.79 -10.72
N PHE A 726 24.70 -27.29 -11.94
CA PHE A 726 25.57 -27.57 -13.08
C PHE A 726 26.37 -26.30 -13.45
N GLU A 727 27.35 -25.94 -12.64
CA GLU A 727 28.10 -24.70 -12.78
C GLU A 727 28.86 -24.61 -14.13
N LYS A 728 29.42 -25.75 -14.61
CA LYS A 728 30.13 -25.80 -15.86
C LYS A 728 29.19 -25.46 -17.04
N GLU A 729 28.06 -26.12 -17.12
CA GLU A 729 27.10 -25.92 -18.20
C GLU A 729 26.45 -24.51 -18.12
N GLU A 730 26.31 -23.91 -16.94
CA GLU A 730 25.90 -22.50 -16.81
C GLU A 730 26.92 -21.59 -17.49
N GLN A 731 28.20 -21.77 -17.25
CA GLN A 731 29.26 -20.94 -17.84
C GLN A 731 29.35 -21.14 -19.37
N GLU A 732 29.27 -22.36 -19.83
CA GLU A 732 29.30 -22.71 -21.27
C GLU A 732 28.14 -22.07 -22.04
N ILE A 733 26.91 -22.20 -21.53
CA ILE A 733 25.73 -21.63 -22.19
C ILE A 733 25.71 -20.10 -22.13
N GLU A 734 26.18 -19.46 -21.05
CA GLU A 734 26.26 -18.01 -21.00
C GLU A 734 27.24 -17.44 -22.03
N ILE A 735 28.39 -18.09 -22.27
CA ILE A 735 29.32 -17.69 -23.33
C ILE A 735 28.67 -17.85 -24.71
N LEU A 736 27.96 -18.95 -24.95
CA LEU A 736 27.22 -19.16 -26.22
C LEU A 736 26.13 -18.09 -26.42
N LYS A 737 25.40 -17.74 -25.35
CA LYS A 737 24.38 -16.67 -25.39
C LYS A 737 25.00 -15.32 -25.69
N GLU A 738 26.15 -14.99 -25.09
CA GLU A 738 26.86 -13.73 -25.35
C GLU A 738 27.32 -13.67 -26.82
N ALA A 739 27.88 -14.74 -27.34
CA ALA A 739 28.29 -14.84 -28.73
C ALA A 739 27.09 -14.68 -29.70
N VAL A 740 25.99 -15.40 -29.45
CA VAL A 740 24.76 -15.26 -30.24
C VAL A 740 24.20 -13.84 -30.19
N ARG A 741 24.19 -13.19 -29.02
CA ARG A 741 23.78 -11.78 -28.88
C ARG A 741 24.67 -10.86 -29.71
N GLY A 742 25.99 -11.08 -29.67
CA GLY A 742 26.96 -10.32 -30.47
C GLY A 742 26.69 -10.45 -31.97
N VAL A 743 26.48 -11.65 -32.46
CA VAL A 743 26.14 -11.89 -33.87
C VAL A 743 24.80 -11.23 -34.23
N ARG A 744 23.78 -11.36 -33.40
CA ARG A 744 22.47 -10.70 -33.60
C ARG A 744 22.59 -9.18 -33.65
N ASN A 745 23.41 -8.57 -32.78
CA ASN A 745 23.64 -7.14 -32.75
C ASN A 745 24.30 -6.66 -34.06
N VAL A 746 25.34 -7.37 -34.52
CA VAL A 746 25.97 -7.07 -35.83
C VAL A 746 24.92 -7.14 -36.96
N ARG A 747 24.15 -8.23 -37.02
CA ARG A 747 23.11 -8.40 -38.04
C ARG A 747 22.06 -7.28 -38.00
N THR A 748 21.64 -6.88 -36.80
CA THR A 748 20.67 -5.79 -36.62
C THR A 748 21.24 -4.45 -37.03
N SER A 749 22.49 -4.13 -36.64
CA SER A 749 23.14 -2.87 -37.00
C SER A 749 23.36 -2.72 -38.52
N MET A 750 23.52 -3.85 -39.21
CA MET A 750 23.71 -3.92 -40.66
C MET A 750 22.40 -4.18 -41.44
N ASN A 751 21.23 -4.22 -40.76
CA ASN A 751 19.93 -4.52 -41.35
C ASN A 751 19.89 -5.82 -42.16
N VAL A 752 20.60 -6.87 -41.70
CA VAL A 752 20.65 -8.19 -42.34
C VAL A 752 19.35 -8.94 -42.12
N PRO A 753 18.61 -9.33 -43.15
CA PRO A 753 17.36 -10.07 -42.97
C PRO A 753 17.62 -11.47 -42.37
N PRO A 754 16.68 -12.00 -41.55
CA PRO A 754 16.83 -13.33 -40.92
C PRO A 754 17.03 -14.47 -41.90
N SER A 755 16.48 -14.38 -43.12
CA SER A 755 16.62 -15.37 -44.15
C SER A 755 18.03 -15.47 -44.74
N ARG A 756 18.85 -14.44 -44.55
CA ARG A 756 20.25 -14.45 -45.03
C ARG A 756 21.13 -15.06 -43.97
N LYS A 757 21.64 -16.26 -44.25
CA LYS A 757 22.57 -16.96 -43.37
C LYS A 757 24.00 -16.55 -43.64
N ALA A 758 24.86 -16.53 -42.62
CA ALA A 758 26.27 -16.21 -42.75
C ALA A 758 27.11 -17.20 -41.92
N HIS A 759 28.31 -17.50 -42.42
CA HIS A 759 29.28 -18.32 -41.72
C HIS A 759 29.86 -17.56 -40.52
N VAL A 760 30.06 -18.25 -39.40
CA VAL A 760 30.65 -17.66 -38.18
C VAL A 760 31.95 -18.42 -37.88
N TYR A 761 33.07 -17.73 -37.90
CA TYR A 761 34.35 -18.25 -37.45
C TYR A 761 34.56 -17.85 -35.98
N VAL A 762 34.88 -18.84 -35.13
CA VAL A 762 35.22 -18.62 -33.73
C VAL A 762 36.71 -18.85 -33.56
N VAL A 763 37.42 -17.78 -33.17
CA VAL A 763 38.89 -17.84 -32.94
C VAL A 763 39.15 -17.78 -31.45
N SER A 764 39.73 -18.84 -30.92
CA SER A 764 40.19 -18.97 -29.55
C SER A 764 41.37 -19.96 -29.46
N ASP A 765 42.36 -19.69 -28.63
CA ASP A 765 43.46 -20.61 -28.31
C ASP A 765 43.10 -21.67 -27.28
N GLN A 766 41.89 -21.50 -26.63
CA GLN A 766 41.40 -22.41 -25.59
C GLN A 766 40.62 -23.58 -26.20
N LYS A 767 41.13 -24.78 -26.07
CA LYS A 767 40.55 -26.00 -26.64
C LYS A 767 39.17 -26.32 -26.07
N GLU A 768 38.99 -26.05 -24.78
CA GLU A 768 37.69 -26.26 -24.09
C GLU A 768 36.62 -25.32 -24.67
N LEU A 769 36.95 -24.06 -24.90
CA LEU A 769 36.04 -23.12 -25.50
C LEU A 769 35.69 -23.45 -26.95
N GLN A 770 36.66 -23.93 -27.75
CA GLN A 770 36.41 -24.45 -29.10
C GLN A 770 35.40 -25.59 -29.05
N ASN A 771 35.52 -26.52 -28.09
CA ASN A 771 34.58 -27.65 -27.94
C ASN A 771 33.17 -27.15 -27.58
N THR A 772 33.06 -26.17 -26.67
CA THR A 772 31.77 -25.56 -26.33
C THR A 772 31.07 -24.98 -27.55
N PHE A 773 31.80 -24.31 -28.45
CA PHE A 773 31.23 -23.75 -29.68
C PHE A 773 30.89 -24.84 -30.72
N GLU A 774 31.67 -25.93 -30.80
CA GLU A 774 31.36 -27.08 -31.66
C GLU A 774 30.05 -27.77 -31.22
N GLU A 775 29.85 -27.95 -29.90
CA GLU A 775 28.62 -28.51 -29.35
C GLU A 775 27.44 -27.52 -29.50
N GLY A 776 27.71 -26.23 -29.46
CA GLY A 776 26.72 -25.15 -29.59
C GLY A 776 26.34 -24.78 -31.03
N LYS A 777 26.85 -25.43 -32.07
CA LYS A 777 26.61 -25.06 -33.48
C LYS A 777 25.13 -24.96 -33.86
N LEU A 778 24.29 -25.85 -33.34
CA LEU A 778 22.85 -25.83 -33.58
C LEU A 778 22.19 -24.56 -33.03
N PHE A 779 22.70 -23.97 -31.95
CA PHE A 779 22.16 -22.73 -31.39
C PHE A 779 22.47 -21.54 -32.30
N PHE A 780 23.65 -21.50 -32.90
CA PHE A 780 24.01 -20.47 -33.89
C PHE A 780 23.15 -20.56 -35.14
N ALA A 781 22.87 -21.77 -35.61
CA ALA A 781 22.03 -21.98 -36.79
C ALA A 781 20.60 -21.47 -36.55
N SER A 782 20.01 -21.80 -35.39
CA SER A 782 18.65 -21.43 -35.04
C SER A 782 18.51 -19.99 -34.52
N LEU A 783 19.44 -19.54 -33.68
CA LEU A 783 19.30 -18.27 -32.95
C LEU A 783 20.06 -17.12 -33.60
N ALA A 784 21.14 -17.36 -34.33
CA ALA A 784 21.97 -16.34 -34.96
C ALA A 784 21.88 -16.33 -36.51
N SER A 785 21.07 -17.22 -37.09
CA SER A 785 20.98 -17.41 -38.55
C SER A 785 22.36 -17.69 -39.16
N ALA A 786 23.19 -18.51 -38.48
CA ALA A 786 24.45 -18.95 -39.03
C ALA A 786 24.22 -20.04 -40.09
N SER A 787 25.01 -20.01 -41.16
CA SER A 787 25.05 -21.12 -42.16
C SER A 787 25.87 -22.29 -41.64
N ASP A 788 26.97 -22.00 -40.93
CA ASP A 788 27.85 -22.92 -40.25
C ASP A 788 28.68 -22.18 -39.20
N VAL A 789 29.35 -22.91 -38.31
CA VAL A 789 30.31 -22.40 -37.33
C VAL A 789 31.62 -23.19 -37.45
N THR A 790 32.75 -22.50 -37.64
CA THR A 790 34.07 -23.09 -37.66
C THR A 790 34.91 -22.57 -36.50
N CYS A 791 35.43 -23.46 -35.67
CA CYS A 791 36.29 -23.11 -34.53
C CYS A 791 37.76 -23.34 -34.90
N GLN A 792 38.60 -22.35 -34.63
CA GLN A 792 40.04 -22.41 -34.97
C GLN A 792 40.88 -21.60 -33.97
N ALA A 793 42.19 -21.88 -33.93
CA ALA A 793 43.07 -21.28 -32.96
C ALA A 793 43.54 -19.86 -33.34
N ASP A 794 43.55 -19.54 -34.61
CA ASP A 794 44.04 -18.26 -35.12
C ASP A 794 43.16 -17.73 -36.28
N LYS A 795 43.48 -16.58 -36.83
CA LYS A 795 42.72 -15.90 -37.89
C LYS A 795 43.04 -16.43 -39.32
N THR A 796 43.76 -17.53 -39.47
CA THR A 796 44.14 -18.08 -40.78
C THR A 796 42.91 -18.42 -41.63
N GLY A 797 42.89 -17.90 -42.85
CA GLY A 797 41.80 -18.18 -43.81
C GLY A 797 40.54 -17.29 -43.65
N ILE A 798 40.52 -16.40 -42.66
CA ILE A 798 39.44 -15.46 -42.48
C ILE A 798 39.73 -14.16 -43.25
N ALA A 799 38.78 -13.68 -44.03
CA ALA A 799 38.92 -12.44 -44.79
C ALA A 799 39.22 -11.21 -43.89
N GLU A 800 40.05 -10.29 -44.39
CA GLU A 800 40.45 -9.08 -43.59
C GLU A 800 39.28 -8.16 -43.29
N ASP A 801 38.27 -8.14 -44.16
CA ASP A 801 37.06 -7.35 -44.04
C ASP A 801 35.96 -8.01 -43.19
N ALA A 802 36.18 -9.17 -42.60
CA ALA A 802 35.24 -9.88 -41.76
C ALA A 802 34.91 -9.01 -40.50
N VAL A 803 33.61 -8.92 -40.24
CA VAL A 803 33.11 -8.22 -39.07
C VAL A 803 33.37 -9.02 -37.81
N SER A 804 34.01 -8.39 -36.82
CA SER A 804 34.41 -9.05 -35.58
C SER A 804 33.43 -8.77 -34.42
N VAL A 805 33.21 -9.80 -33.61
CA VAL A 805 32.50 -9.74 -32.33
C VAL A 805 33.43 -10.26 -31.24
N VAL A 806 33.79 -9.42 -30.31
CA VAL A 806 34.70 -9.80 -29.21
C VAL A 806 33.88 -10.24 -28.03
N ILE A 807 34.21 -11.42 -27.50
CA ILE A 807 33.63 -12.01 -26.28
C ILE A 807 34.77 -12.44 -25.36
N PRO A 808 34.57 -12.81 -24.11
CA PRO A 808 35.60 -13.33 -23.24
C PRO A 808 36.28 -14.54 -23.84
N ASN A 809 37.63 -14.46 -23.97
CA ASN A 809 38.51 -15.53 -24.46
C ASN A 809 38.28 -16.01 -25.90
N ALA A 810 37.44 -15.30 -26.70
CA ALA A 810 37.25 -15.59 -28.11
C ALA A 810 36.89 -14.37 -28.94
N THR A 811 37.13 -14.43 -30.24
CA THR A 811 36.66 -13.44 -31.19
C THR A 811 35.92 -14.16 -32.33
N LEU A 812 34.69 -13.75 -32.57
CA LEU A 812 33.92 -14.26 -33.69
C LEU A 812 34.13 -13.35 -34.91
N TYR A 813 34.24 -13.94 -36.08
CA TYR A 813 34.36 -13.28 -37.36
C TYR A 813 33.24 -13.71 -38.31
N ILE A 814 32.62 -12.76 -38.96
CA ILE A 814 31.56 -13.03 -39.95
C ILE A 814 31.96 -12.37 -41.26
N PRO A 815 32.09 -13.14 -42.36
CA PRO A 815 32.46 -12.56 -43.64
C PRO A 815 31.50 -11.46 -44.08
N PHE A 816 32.03 -10.25 -44.36
CA PHE A 816 31.23 -9.13 -44.74
C PHE A 816 30.34 -9.39 -45.97
N ALA A 817 30.86 -10.05 -46.97
CA ALA A 817 30.16 -10.42 -48.20
C ALA A 817 28.92 -11.31 -47.97
N GLU A 818 28.90 -12.06 -46.86
CA GLU A 818 27.76 -12.88 -46.47
C GLU A 818 26.68 -12.12 -45.72
N LEU A 819 27.05 -11.03 -45.04
CA LEU A 819 26.10 -10.17 -44.32
C LEU A 819 25.37 -9.20 -45.24
N VAL A 820 26.06 -8.72 -46.27
CA VAL A 820 25.50 -7.64 -47.11
C VAL A 820 25.39 -8.11 -48.55
N ASP A 821 24.27 -7.78 -49.19
CA ASP A 821 24.18 -7.89 -50.66
C ASP A 821 24.89 -6.68 -51.26
N LEU A 822 26.16 -6.88 -51.60
CA LEU A 822 27.05 -5.81 -52.08
C LEU A 822 26.40 -5.00 -53.18
N ALA A 823 25.71 -5.62 -54.13
CA ALA A 823 25.05 -4.92 -55.22
C ALA A 823 23.89 -4.04 -54.73
N LYS A 824 23.06 -4.58 -53.84
CA LYS A 824 21.93 -3.83 -53.26
C LYS A 824 22.38 -2.76 -52.30
N GLU A 825 23.44 -3.00 -51.52
CA GLU A 825 23.97 -2.02 -50.58
C GLU A 825 24.65 -0.86 -51.33
N ILE A 826 25.39 -1.14 -52.36
CA ILE A 826 25.93 -0.12 -53.29
C ILE A 826 24.77 0.70 -53.88
N GLU A 827 23.75 0.06 -54.44
CA GLU A 827 22.55 0.71 -54.95
C GLU A 827 21.84 1.62 -53.91
N ARG A 828 21.75 1.08 -52.68
CA ARG A 828 21.16 1.82 -51.53
C ARG A 828 22.00 3.05 -51.17
N LEU A 829 23.29 2.90 -51.06
CA LEU A 829 24.24 3.97 -50.74
C LEU A 829 24.28 5.01 -51.87
N GLU A 830 24.26 4.60 -53.12
CA GLU A 830 24.15 5.51 -54.28
C GLU A 830 22.85 6.32 -54.31
N LYS A 831 21.75 5.69 -53.93
CA LYS A 831 20.45 6.39 -53.77
C LYS A 831 20.50 7.37 -52.60
N GLU A 832 21.15 7.00 -51.50
CA GLU A 832 21.30 7.88 -50.32
C GLU A 832 22.27 9.01 -50.59
N GLU A 833 23.37 8.78 -51.34
CA GLU A 833 24.29 9.81 -51.82
C GLU A 833 23.51 10.85 -52.64
N LYS A 834 22.72 10.38 -53.59
CA LYS A 834 21.93 11.24 -54.46
C LYS A 834 20.86 12.04 -53.71
N ARG A 835 20.26 11.43 -52.69
CA ARG A 835 19.32 12.11 -51.77
C ARG A 835 20.04 13.19 -50.97
N LEU A 836 21.20 12.88 -50.39
CA LEU A 836 22.00 13.84 -49.61
C LEU A 836 22.56 14.97 -50.47
N GLU A 837 22.94 14.71 -51.75
CA GLU A 837 23.30 15.76 -52.72
C GLU A 837 22.17 16.74 -52.92
N GLY A 838 20.95 16.23 -53.12
CA GLY A 838 19.75 17.05 -53.23
C GLY A 838 19.47 17.91 -51.99
N GLU A 839 19.59 17.34 -50.81
CA GLU A 839 19.40 18.04 -49.53
C GLU A 839 20.52 19.09 -49.28
N LEU A 840 21.77 18.76 -49.54
CA LEU A 840 22.92 19.69 -49.44
C LEU A 840 22.74 20.85 -50.43
N SER A 841 22.36 20.59 -51.71
CA SER A 841 22.08 21.61 -52.70
C SER A 841 20.94 22.53 -52.24
N ARG A 842 19.88 21.96 -51.70
CA ARG A 842 18.74 22.71 -51.16
C ARG A 842 19.12 23.62 -50.00
N VAL A 843 19.81 23.09 -49.00
CA VAL A 843 20.20 23.83 -47.79
C VAL A 843 21.25 24.89 -48.15
N ASN A 844 22.22 24.57 -49.01
CA ASN A 844 23.19 25.53 -49.49
C ASN A 844 22.52 26.66 -50.31
N GLY A 845 21.58 26.31 -51.18
CA GLY A 845 20.78 27.30 -51.93
C GLY A 845 19.99 28.23 -51.00
N MET A 846 19.45 27.71 -49.91
CA MET A 846 18.77 28.54 -48.91
C MET A 846 19.73 29.47 -48.16
N LEU A 847 20.87 28.95 -47.71
CA LEU A 847 21.86 29.70 -46.96
C LEU A 847 22.65 30.75 -47.87
N HIS A 848 22.66 30.57 -49.20
CA HIS A 848 23.20 31.55 -50.16
C HIS A 848 22.15 32.54 -50.70
N ASN A 849 20.90 32.36 -50.35
CA ASN A 849 19.85 33.26 -50.79
C ASN A 849 19.81 34.51 -49.89
N GLU A 850 20.22 35.65 -50.44
CA GLU A 850 20.24 36.95 -49.73
C GLU A 850 18.89 37.35 -49.13
N ARG A 851 17.78 36.97 -49.78
CA ARG A 851 16.43 37.25 -49.33
C ARG A 851 16.05 36.40 -48.08
N PHE A 852 16.52 35.15 -48.02
CA PHE A 852 16.34 34.26 -46.86
C PHE A 852 17.21 34.73 -45.68
N MET A 853 18.50 34.99 -45.95
CA MET A 853 19.46 35.41 -44.92
C MET A 853 19.13 36.76 -44.27
N SER A 854 18.47 37.66 -45.02
CA SER A 854 18.08 38.98 -44.51
C SER A 854 16.72 39.02 -43.80
N LYS A 855 15.82 38.04 -44.03
CA LYS A 855 14.44 38.06 -43.52
C LYS A 855 14.07 36.89 -42.58
N ALA A 856 14.85 35.81 -42.55
CA ALA A 856 14.56 34.66 -41.69
C ALA A 856 15.01 34.92 -40.25
N PRO A 857 14.25 34.40 -39.23
CA PRO A 857 14.70 34.45 -37.85
C PRO A 857 16.06 33.73 -37.65
N GLU A 858 16.89 34.27 -36.76
CA GLU A 858 18.23 33.73 -36.49
C GLU A 858 18.22 32.26 -36.08
N SER A 859 17.16 31.83 -35.36
CA SER A 859 16.93 30.43 -35.00
C SER A 859 16.76 29.51 -36.22
N LYS A 860 16.13 30.01 -37.29
CA LYS A 860 15.88 29.25 -38.52
C LYS A 860 17.14 29.14 -39.38
N ILE A 861 17.96 30.18 -39.37
CA ILE A 861 19.28 30.16 -40.02
C ILE A 861 20.22 29.20 -39.31
N ALA A 862 20.20 29.18 -37.98
CA ALA A 862 20.97 28.23 -37.18
C ALA A 862 20.51 26.79 -37.41
N GLU A 863 19.20 26.53 -37.51
CA GLU A 863 18.64 25.22 -37.84
C GLU A 863 19.12 24.72 -39.23
N GLU A 864 19.10 25.57 -40.26
CA GLU A 864 19.57 25.17 -41.59
C GLU A 864 21.08 24.97 -41.64
N ARG A 865 21.86 25.74 -40.86
CA ARG A 865 23.30 25.49 -40.72
C ARG A 865 23.60 24.16 -40.03
N GLY A 866 22.84 23.81 -38.98
CA GLY A 866 22.92 22.50 -38.33
C GLY A 866 22.58 21.35 -39.28
N LYS A 867 21.57 21.55 -40.17
CA LYS A 867 21.25 20.58 -41.24
C LYS A 867 22.38 20.44 -42.24
N LEU A 868 23.00 21.55 -42.65
CA LEU A 868 24.15 21.51 -43.55
C LEU A 868 25.30 20.67 -42.97
N GLU A 869 25.68 20.95 -41.73
CA GLU A 869 26.75 20.21 -41.07
C GLU A 869 26.41 18.70 -40.95
N LYS A 870 25.21 18.39 -40.51
CA LYS A 870 24.72 17.01 -40.41
C LYS A 870 24.73 16.28 -41.75
N TYR A 871 24.19 16.90 -42.79
CA TYR A 871 24.16 16.26 -44.11
C TYR A 871 25.56 16.16 -44.76
N THR A 872 26.48 17.08 -44.45
CA THR A 872 27.88 16.97 -44.89
C THR A 872 28.55 15.79 -44.25
N GLN A 873 28.41 15.60 -42.94
CA GLN A 873 28.95 14.45 -42.25
C GLN A 873 28.36 13.12 -42.72
N MET A 874 27.04 13.09 -42.99
CA MET A 874 26.40 11.88 -43.53
C MET A 874 26.91 11.59 -44.95
N MET A 875 27.12 12.59 -45.79
CA MET A 875 27.66 12.45 -47.15
C MET A 875 29.09 11.92 -47.15
N GLU A 876 29.94 12.38 -46.23
CA GLU A 876 31.29 11.88 -46.08
C GLU A 876 31.27 10.41 -45.67
N GLN A 877 30.44 10.02 -44.73
CA GLN A 877 30.29 8.64 -44.32
C GLN A 877 29.78 7.73 -45.44
N VAL A 878 28.81 8.19 -46.24
CA VAL A 878 28.27 7.44 -47.39
C VAL A 878 29.36 7.27 -48.46
N LYS A 879 30.12 8.31 -48.77
CA LYS A 879 31.21 8.26 -49.76
C LYS A 879 32.37 7.39 -49.31
N GLU A 880 32.76 7.46 -48.04
CA GLU A 880 33.78 6.61 -47.49
C GLU A 880 33.33 5.13 -47.60
N ARG A 881 32.11 4.83 -47.26
CA ARG A 881 31.54 3.51 -47.33
C ARG A 881 31.46 2.96 -48.74
N LEU A 882 30.97 3.76 -49.71
CA LEU A 882 30.99 3.42 -51.16
C LEU A 882 32.42 3.16 -51.64
N GLY A 883 33.40 3.95 -51.23
CA GLY A 883 34.79 3.73 -51.58
C GLY A 883 35.42 2.46 -51.00
N GLN A 884 34.91 2.00 -49.87
CA GLN A 884 35.31 0.72 -49.26
C GLN A 884 34.66 -0.46 -49.98
N LEU A 885 33.43 -0.34 -50.45
CA LEU A 885 32.64 -1.44 -51.10
C LEU A 885 32.93 -1.60 -52.60
N CYS A 886 33.46 -0.60 -53.24
CA CYS A 886 33.82 -0.60 -54.65
C CYS A 886 35.32 -0.99 -54.94
N LYS A 887 36.08 -1.25 -53.87
CA LYS A 887 37.41 -1.83 -53.96
C LYS A 887 37.34 -3.33 -53.93
#